data_f60a3b56601d38c6ede30799c8c89a35
#
_entry.id   f60a3b56601d38c6ede30799c8c89a35
#
_cell.length_a   1.000
_cell.length_b   1.000
_cell.length_c   1.000
_cell.angle_alpha   90.00
_cell.angle_beta   90.00
_cell.angle_gamma   90.00
#
_symmetry.space_group_name_H-M   'P 1'
#
loop_
_entity.id
_entity.type
_entity.pdbx_description
1 polymer ?
#
loop_
_entity_poly.entity_id
_entity_poly.type
_entity_poly.pdbx_seq_one_letter_code
_entity_poly.pdbx_strand_id
1 'polypeptide(L)'
;MAAIHDLLSQIKDEALRTRLEQEINRLSKTKKFGLVFEEHLPECTPLYDMLIKRGGKVALKAGKVNDFYTVISIDGENVFCADKEGKELIKFLKNDVVPVAEFGEPIYPYLQMVDSIYNSDDAELPTHALIQADNYHALQLLEYLYAGKVDCIYIDPPYNTGARDWKYNNDYVDSADTYRHSKWLSMMKKRLLLAKKLLNPSDSVMIVTIDEKEYLHLGCLLEELFPEARIQMVSSVINPSGVSRGNEFYRTDEYIFFVKFGSSSPEPLVLEDEWITAKSTGKDKLRWRPIRRQGSHDTRQDAWNQFYPIFLTADGKHFAGAGESLPQNLTWEDYKAPKDKITLWPLKPDGTEGCWQISQESFKKLSESGFTKISFTKKWGYVPQYLAEGERKKVEKGQFPILGKAEDGSVITADAVEEAPFIPGTQWRISSHSAREFGSSLINNILGEKRFSFPKSLYAVHDTLRFFVANKPNALIVDFFAGSGTTLHAVNLLNAEDGGKRQCIMVTNNEVSDDEAKQLRAKGFNPGDAEWEKLGIANYVTWPRTVCSINGKDINGNELKGSYIGSDIPMADGFKANAVFFKLGFLDKTSVQLGRQLKEMLPMLWLKAGGWGKCPTAEVVSTSSTTANSLPPYIVLPENRFAVLIDENYFSEFAEKVHEKPEIQTAYLITDFEKGFKAMTNSLKIAKTYQLYRDYLDNFRINVER
;
A
#
# COMPACT_ATOMS: atom_id res chain seq x y z
N MET A 1 -7.49 23.62 14.12
CA MET A 1 -6.88 24.94 13.86
C MET A 1 -6.15 25.45 15.10
N ALA A 2 -6.73 25.43 16.33
CA ALA A 2 -6.03 25.88 17.55
C ALA A 2 -4.67 25.16 17.78
N ALA A 3 -4.64 23.83 17.69
CA ALA A 3 -3.41 23.05 17.89
C ALA A 3 -2.30 23.38 16.88
N ILE A 4 -2.63 23.75 15.63
CA ILE A 4 -1.64 24.14 14.63
C ILE A 4 -1.01 25.49 14.98
N HIS A 5 -1.80 26.46 15.46
CA HIS A 5 -1.27 27.77 15.89
C HIS A 5 -0.37 27.63 17.11
N ASP A 6 -0.70 26.73 18.05
CA ASP A 6 0.15 26.45 19.21
C ASP A 6 1.51 25.82 18.79
N LEU A 7 1.50 24.90 17.83
CA LEU A 7 2.71 24.32 17.27
C LEU A 7 3.55 25.36 16.51
N LEU A 8 2.93 26.23 15.72
CA LEU A 8 3.60 27.31 15.01
C LEU A 8 4.26 28.29 15.98
N SER A 9 3.63 28.60 17.12
CA SER A 9 4.18 29.49 18.13
C SER A 9 5.47 28.97 18.78
N GLN A 10 5.71 27.65 18.74
CA GLN A 10 6.93 26.99 19.27
C GLN A 10 8.12 27.08 18.30
N ILE A 11 7.89 27.48 17.04
CA ILE A 11 8.97 27.64 16.05
C ILE A 11 9.69 28.96 16.29
N LYS A 12 10.97 28.85 16.64
CA LYS A 12 11.83 30.01 16.96
C LYS A 12 12.28 30.79 15.71
N ASP A 13 12.36 30.14 14.56
CA ASP A 13 12.69 30.75 13.27
C ASP A 13 11.46 31.49 12.73
N GLU A 14 11.48 32.80 12.80
CA GLU A 14 10.38 33.68 12.40
C GLU A 14 10.10 33.61 10.89
N ALA A 15 11.11 33.45 10.07
CA ALA A 15 10.96 33.31 8.62
C ALA A 15 10.29 31.97 8.24
N LEU A 16 10.70 30.88 8.87
CA LEU A 16 10.10 29.56 8.70
C LEU A 16 8.66 29.54 9.22
N ARG A 17 8.40 30.12 10.40
CA ARG A 17 7.07 30.24 11.00
C ARG A 17 6.11 30.96 10.04
N THR A 18 6.51 32.13 9.54
CA THR A 18 5.69 32.94 8.62
C THR A 18 5.39 32.20 7.32
N ARG A 19 6.37 31.50 6.74
CA ARG A 19 6.16 30.70 5.54
C ARG A 19 5.19 29.54 5.77
N LEU A 20 5.32 28.84 6.91
CA LEU A 20 4.41 27.76 7.30
C LEU A 20 3.00 28.29 7.57
N GLU A 21 2.85 29.44 8.25
CA GLU A 21 1.55 30.10 8.43
C GLU A 21 0.89 30.47 7.11
N GLN A 22 1.65 31.02 6.16
CA GLN A 22 1.15 31.36 4.82
C GLN A 22 0.70 30.10 4.08
N GLU A 23 1.46 29.01 4.13
CA GLU A 23 1.12 27.78 3.46
C GLU A 23 -0.08 27.06 4.11
N ILE A 24 -0.16 27.04 5.43
CA ILE A 24 -1.30 26.50 6.18
C ILE A 24 -2.57 27.33 5.86
N ASN A 25 -2.46 28.65 5.83
CA ASN A 25 -3.58 29.52 5.45
C ASN A 25 -4.00 29.34 3.99
N ARG A 26 -3.05 29.10 3.10
CA ARG A 26 -3.31 28.74 1.69
C ARG A 26 -4.07 27.41 1.61
N LEU A 27 -3.59 26.39 2.26
CA LEU A 27 -4.22 25.05 2.31
C LEU A 27 -5.61 25.09 2.94
N SER A 28 -5.81 25.88 4.00
CA SER A 28 -7.12 26.01 4.66
C SER A 28 -8.14 26.83 3.85
N LYS A 29 -7.69 27.76 3.01
CA LYS A 29 -8.57 28.58 2.15
C LYS A 29 -8.95 27.90 0.84
N THR A 30 -8.21 26.91 0.38
CA THR A 30 -8.47 26.25 -0.91
C THR A 30 -9.61 25.25 -0.86
N LYS A 31 -10.02 24.76 0.32
CA LYS A 31 -11.12 23.80 0.46
C LYS A 31 -12.45 24.52 0.73
N LYS A 32 -13.23 24.69 -0.33
CA LYS A 32 -14.61 25.22 -0.25
C LYS A 32 -15.67 24.13 -0.39
N PHE A 33 -15.27 22.87 -0.66
CA PHE A 33 -16.16 21.72 -0.79
C PHE A 33 -16.02 20.84 0.45
N GLY A 34 -17.15 20.51 1.06
CA GLY A 34 -17.24 19.53 2.14
C GLY A 34 -18.21 18.42 1.73
N LEU A 35 -17.83 17.18 1.94
CA LEU A 35 -18.71 16.05 1.72
C LEU A 35 -19.66 15.91 2.90
N VAL A 36 -20.97 16.10 2.64
CA VAL A 36 -22.02 15.96 3.66
C VAL A 36 -22.83 14.70 3.36
N PHE A 37 -22.90 13.80 4.31
CA PHE A 37 -23.72 12.59 4.25
C PHE A 37 -24.23 12.20 5.64
N GLU A 38 -25.29 11.40 5.69
CA GLU A 38 -25.85 10.92 6.94
C GLU A 38 -24.88 9.91 7.58
N GLU A 39 -24.46 10.16 8.81
CA GLU A 39 -23.59 9.24 9.56
C GLU A 39 -24.43 8.15 10.22
N HIS A 40 -24.08 6.91 9.96
CA HIS A 40 -24.72 5.74 10.53
C HIS A 40 -23.88 5.18 11.67
N LEU A 41 -24.54 4.80 12.77
CA LEU A 41 -23.85 4.19 13.91
C LEU A 41 -23.43 2.75 13.58
N PRO A 42 -22.24 2.33 14.04
CA PRO A 42 -21.79 0.96 13.92
C PRO A 42 -22.68 0.00 14.74
N GLU A 43 -22.57 -1.27 14.43
CA GLU A 43 -23.24 -2.36 15.14
C GLU A 43 -22.69 -2.62 16.53
N CYS A 44 -23.50 -3.38 17.31
CA CYS A 44 -22.97 -4.13 18.42
C CYS A 44 -21.95 -5.18 17.94
N THR A 45 -20.90 -5.37 18.71
CA THR A 45 -19.85 -6.33 18.43
C THR A 45 -20.19 -7.68 19.08
N PRO A 46 -20.33 -8.78 18.33
CA PRO A 46 -20.51 -10.11 18.91
C PRO A 46 -19.19 -10.60 19.51
N LEU A 47 -19.25 -11.16 20.73
CA LEU A 47 -18.10 -11.59 21.52
C LEU A 47 -18.13 -13.12 21.67
N TYR A 48 -17.89 -13.85 20.58
CA TYR A 48 -18.04 -15.31 20.51
C TYR A 48 -17.20 -16.08 21.53
N ASP A 49 -16.04 -15.55 21.93
CA ASP A 49 -15.11 -16.21 22.85
C ASP A 49 -15.36 -15.85 24.32
N MET A 50 -16.41 -15.05 24.60
CA MET A 50 -16.75 -14.64 25.97
C MET A 50 -17.87 -15.45 26.60
N LEU A 51 -17.74 -15.65 27.90
CA LEU A 51 -18.79 -16.30 28.68
C LEU A 51 -20.00 -15.38 28.90
N ILE A 52 -21.20 -15.94 28.76
CA ILE A 52 -22.44 -15.25 29.11
C ILE A 52 -22.45 -14.99 30.62
N LYS A 53 -22.70 -13.74 31.01
CA LYS A 53 -22.74 -13.32 32.44
C LYS A 53 -24.04 -12.63 32.78
N ARG A 54 -24.45 -12.75 34.02
CA ARG A 54 -25.58 -11.97 34.56
C ARG A 54 -25.31 -10.49 34.47
N GLY A 55 -26.28 -9.72 34.01
CA GLY A 55 -26.16 -8.28 33.75
C GLY A 55 -25.47 -7.94 32.44
N GLY A 56 -24.91 -8.93 31.72
CA GLY A 56 -24.36 -8.73 30.37
C GLY A 56 -25.47 -8.68 29.32
N LYS A 57 -25.07 -8.25 28.10
CA LYS A 57 -25.94 -8.20 26.92
C LYS A 57 -25.72 -9.42 26.05
N VAL A 58 -26.77 -9.97 25.46
CA VAL A 58 -26.68 -11.07 24.49
C VAL A 58 -27.59 -10.81 23.31
N ALA A 59 -27.21 -11.26 22.13
CA ALA A 59 -28.05 -11.28 20.93
C ALA A 59 -28.20 -12.72 20.41
N LEU A 60 -29.23 -12.96 19.60
CA LEU A 60 -29.41 -14.24 18.93
C LEU A 60 -28.34 -14.41 17.84
N LYS A 61 -27.62 -15.53 17.79
CA LYS A 61 -26.64 -15.85 16.75
C LYS A 61 -27.24 -15.85 15.35
N ALA A 62 -28.49 -16.23 15.20
CA ALA A 62 -29.24 -16.25 13.94
C ALA A 62 -29.94 -14.92 13.62
N GLY A 63 -29.91 -13.93 14.55
CA GLY A 63 -30.63 -12.66 14.47
C GLY A 63 -29.71 -11.47 14.13
N LYS A 64 -30.29 -10.30 14.36
CA LYS A 64 -29.52 -9.03 14.26
C LYS A 64 -28.81 -8.78 15.58
N VAL A 65 -27.51 -8.52 15.54
CA VAL A 65 -26.71 -8.27 16.76
C VAL A 65 -27.14 -7.01 17.52
N ASN A 66 -27.79 -6.08 16.84
CA ASN A 66 -28.37 -4.87 17.48
C ASN A 66 -29.66 -5.14 18.26
N ASP A 67 -30.30 -6.28 18.04
CA ASP A 67 -31.48 -6.74 18.80
C ASP A 67 -31.00 -7.55 19.99
N PHE A 68 -30.42 -6.87 20.97
CA PHE A 68 -29.85 -7.51 22.15
C PHE A 68 -30.80 -7.48 23.35
N TYR A 69 -30.55 -8.39 24.26
CA TYR A 69 -31.28 -8.64 25.49
C TYR A 69 -30.33 -8.58 26.69
N THR A 70 -30.83 -8.16 27.87
CA THR A 70 -30.03 -8.12 29.09
C THR A 70 -30.24 -9.44 29.89
N VAL A 71 -29.14 -10.10 30.23
CA VAL A 71 -29.14 -11.35 30.98
C VAL A 71 -29.54 -11.12 32.45
N ILE A 72 -30.66 -11.68 32.89
CA ILE A 72 -31.16 -11.59 34.27
C ILE A 72 -30.64 -12.74 35.11
N SER A 73 -30.74 -13.97 34.59
CA SER A 73 -30.24 -15.15 35.28
C SER A 73 -29.85 -16.26 34.31
N ILE A 74 -29.00 -17.16 34.75
CA ILE A 74 -28.53 -18.33 34.00
C ILE A 74 -28.81 -19.55 34.85
N ASP A 75 -29.51 -20.53 34.28
CA ASP A 75 -29.84 -21.80 34.95
C ASP A 75 -29.51 -22.96 33.96
N GLY A 76 -28.45 -23.69 34.26
CA GLY A 76 -27.94 -24.75 33.38
C GLY A 76 -27.66 -24.23 31.97
N GLU A 77 -28.33 -24.80 30.97
CA GLU A 77 -28.25 -24.39 29.56
C GLU A 77 -29.19 -23.24 29.17
N ASN A 78 -30.03 -22.77 30.14
CA ASN A 78 -31.00 -21.72 29.88
C ASN A 78 -30.50 -20.36 30.32
N VAL A 79 -30.75 -19.35 29.49
CA VAL A 79 -30.45 -17.94 29.77
C VAL A 79 -31.78 -17.18 29.76
N PHE A 80 -32.09 -16.55 30.88
CA PHE A 80 -33.29 -15.73 31.03
C PHE A 80 -32.90 -14.28 30.85
N CYS A 81 -33.51 -13.63 29.88
CA CYS A 81 -33.17 -12.29 29.47
C CYS A 81 -34.37 -11.35 29.50
N ALA A 82 -34.12 -10.07 29.74
CA ALA A 82 -35.10 -9.01 29.54
C ALA A 82 -34.88 -8.33 28.20
N ASP A 83 -35.94 -7.90 27.54
CA ASP A 83 -35.90 -7.03 26.37
C ASP A 83 -35.27 -5.67 26.70
N LYS A 84 -35.04 -4.82 25.69
CA LYS A 84 -34.47 -3.46 25.86
C LYS A 84 -35.29 -2.55 26.78
N GLU A 85 -36.59 -2.81 26.87
CA GLU A 85 -37.50 -2.03 27.70
C GLU A 85 -37.69 -2.62 29.09
N GLY A 86 -37.13 -3.82 29.33
CA GLY A 86 -37.27 -4.53 30.61
C GLY A 86 -38.67 -5.09 30.88
N LYS A 87 -39.53 -5.17 29.86
CA LYS A 87 -40.94 -5.53 29.98
C LYS A 87 -41.24 -7.02 29.88
N GLU A 88 -40.46 -7.74 29.07
CA GLU A 88 -40.64 -9.16 28.84
C GLU A 88 -39.43 -9.98 29.30
N LEU A 89 -39.73 -11.10 29.97
CA LEU A 89 -38.71 -12.09 30.31
C LEU A 89 -38.74 -13.20 29.27
N ILE A 90 -37.65 -13.30 28.50
CA ILE A 90 -37.51 -14.26 27.40
C ILE A 90 -36.45 -15.30 27.78
N LYS A 91 -36.75 -16.56 27.47
CA LYS A 91 -35.82 -17.67 27.69
C LYS A 91 -35.14 -18.06 26.39
N PHE A 92 -33.82 -18.16 26.42
CA PHE A 92 -32.97 -18.65 25.31
C PHE A 92 -32.12 -19.85 25.79
N LEU A 93 -31.63 -20.65 24.84
CA LEU A 93 -30.53 -21.59 25.11
C LEU A 93 -29.19 -20.87 25.00
N LYS A 94 -28.22 -21.26 25.80
CA LYS A 94 -26.86 -20.69 25.76
C LYS A 94 -26.25 -20.74 24.37
N ASN A 95 -26.46 -21.83 23.63
CA ASN A 95 -25.89 -22.03 22.28
C ASN A 95 -26.56 -21.17 21.24
N ASP A 96 -27.76 -20.63 21.46
CA ASP A 96 -28.48 -19.80 20.49
C ASP A 96 -28.12 -18.31 20.59
N VAL A 97 -27.43 -17.90 21.66
CA VAL A 97 -27.09 -16.51 21.92
C VAL A 97 -25.60 -16.30 22.02
N VAL A 98 -25.18 -15.08 21.73
CA VAL A 98 -23.81 -14.63 21.84
C VAL A 98 -23.76 -13.35 22.68
N PRO A 99 -22.77 -13.19 23.60
CA PRO A 99 -22.52 -11.92 24.26
C PRO A 99 -22.26 -10.83 23.24
N VAL A 100 -22.72 -9.60 23.50
CA VAL A 100 -22.48 -8.45 22.64
C VAL A 100 -22.02 -7.24 23.43
N ALA A 101 -21.18 -6.41 22.82
CA ALA A 101 -20.83 -5.10 23.31
C ALA A 101 -21.44 -4.02 22.37
N GLU A 102 -22.09 -3.03 22.95
CA GLU A 102 -22.53 -1.85 22.19
C GLU A 102 -21.33 -1.02 21.74
N PHE A 103 -21.50 -0.28 20.65
CA PHE A 103 -20.49 0.67 20.22
C PHE A 103 -20.23 1.69 21.34
N GLY A 104 -18.94 1.93 21.65
CA GLY A 104 -18.53 2.77 22.78
C GLY A 104 -18.26 2.01 24.07
N GLU A 105 -18.70 0.76 24.22
CA GLU A 105 -18.33 -0.08 25.36
C GLU A 105 -16.90 -0.61 25.16
N PRO A 106 -15.95 -0.37 26.09
CA PRO A 106 -14.58 -0.84 25.94
C PRO A 106 -14.50 -2.36 25.99
N ILE A 107 -13.84 -2.94 25.01
CA ILE A 107 -13.51 -4.36 24.91
C ILE A 107 -11.99 -4.54 24.81
N TYR A 108 -11.48 -5.67 25.25
CA TYR A 108 -10.04 -5.93 25.39
C TYR A 108 -9.65 -7.02 24.40
N PRO A 109 -8.96 -6.65 23.29
CA PRO A 109 -8.60 -7.61 22.27
C PRO A 109 -7.39 -8.45 22.68
N TYR A 110 -7.33 -9.67 22.17
CA TYR A 110 -6.13 -10.48 22.12
C TYR A 110 -6.03 -11.20 20.78
N LEU A 111 -4.84 -11.68 20.44
CA LEU A 111 -4.61 -12.46 19.24
C LEU A 111 -4.43 -13.92 19.61
N GLN A 112 -5.42 -14.73 19.26
CA GLN A 112 -5.34 -16.18 19.37
C GLN A 112 -4.69 -16.75 18.12
N MET A 113 -3.56 -17.43 18.26
CA MET A 113 -2.95 -18.15 17.16
C MET A 113 -3.82 -19.33 16.76
N VAL A 114 -4.20 -19.37 15.48
CA VAL A 114 -5.02 -20.44 14.88
C VAL A 114 -4.12 -21.46 14.19
N ASP A 115 -3.18 -20.97 13.38
CA ASP A 115 -2.27 -21.80 12.60
C ASP A 115 -1.02 -21.00 12.22
N SER A 116 0.02 -21.68 11.74
CA SER A 116 1.25 -21.04 11.30
C SER A 116 2.00 -21.87 10.26
N ILE A 117 2.70 -21.19 9.38
CA ILE A 117 3.63 -21.80 8.43
C ILE A 117 5.00 -21.13 8.54
N TYR A 118 6.04 -21.93 8.67
CA TYR A 118 7.43 -21.47 8.73
C TYR A 118 8.21 -22.22 7.64
N ASN A 119 8.47 -21.54 6.52
CA ASN A 119 9.18 -22.07 5.35
C ASN A 119 10.54 -21.37 5.13
N SER A 120 11.03 -20.66 6.14
CA SER A 120 12.35 -20.04 6.15
C SER A 120 12.94 -20.06 7.55
N ASP A 121 14.24 -20.41 7.61
CA ASP A 121 15.07 -20.35 8.83
C ASP A 121 15.88 -19.03 8.90
N ASP A 122 15.66 -18.09 7.99
CA ASP A 122 16.31 -16.76 8.02
C ASP A 122 15.81 -15.97 9.22
N ALA A 123 16.67 -15.80 10.24
CA ALA A 123 16.37 -15.04 11.46
C ALA A 123 16.12 -13.54 11.20
N GLU A 124 16.53 -13.02 10.04
CA GLU A 124 16.31 -11.63 9.63
C GLU A 124 15.02 -11.45 8.81
N LEU A 125 14.24 -12.49 8.59
CA LEU A 125 12.96 -12.43 7.87
C LEU A 125 11.81 -12.22 8.86
N PRO A 126 11.07 -11.10 8.75
CA PRO A 126 9.88 -10.89 9.58
C PRO A 126 8.75 -11.84 9.17
N THR A 127 7.99 -12.30 10.14
CA THR A 127 6.83 -13.17 9.89
C THR A 127 5.62 -12.34 9.46
N HIS A 128 4.94 -12.75 8.39
CA HIS A 128 3.67 -12.16 7.97
C HIS A 128 2.55 -12.55 8.94
N ALA A 129 1.48 -11.75 8.99
CA ALA A 129 0.32 -12.08 9.81
C ALA A 129 -0.98 -11.97 9.01
N LEU A 130 -1.87 -12.94 9.20
CA LEU A 130 -3.28 -12.86 8.85
C LEU A 130 -4.09 -12.74 10.14
N ILE A 131 -4.97 -11.76 10.24
CA ILE A 131 -5.85 -11.54 11.39
C ILE A 131 -7.31 -11.68 10.94
N GLN A 132 -7.97 -12.71 11.42
CA GLN A 132 -9.42 -12.85 11.27
C GLN A 132 -10.12 -11.92 12.27
N ALA A 133 -10.75 -10.86 11.76
CA ALA A 133 -11.43 -9.86 12.56
C ALA A 133 -12.37 -8.98 11.73
N ASP A 134 -13.29 -8.27 12.41
CA ASP A 134 -13.79 -7.01 11.87
C ASP A 134 -12.64 -6.01 11.77
N ASN A 135 -12.49 -5.38 10.61
CA ASN A 135 -11.34 -4.54 10.35
C ASN A 135 -11.33 -3.21 11.14
N TYR A 136 -12.47 -2.74 11.66
CA TYR A 136 -12.50 -1.60 12.55
C TYR A 136 -11.77 -1.88 13.86
N HIS A 137 -12.06 -3.03 14.49
CA HIS A 137 -11.42 -3.45 15.73
C HIS A 137 -9.94 -3.84 15.50
N ALA A 138 -9.66 -4.51 14.37
CA ALA A 138 -8.28 -4.82 14.00
C ALA A 138 -7.44 -3.56 13.79
N LEU A 139 -7.98 -2.54 13.12
CA LEU A 139 -7.27 -1.26 12.91
C LEU A 139 -6.99 -0.53 14.23
N GLN A 140 -7.89 -0.59 15.21
CA GLN A 140 -7.65 -0.04 16.55
C GLN A 140 -6.52 -0.77 17.28
N LEU A 141 -6.46 -2.11 17.15
CA LEU A 141 -5.33 -2.89 17.66
C LEU A 141 -4.04 -2.56 16.91
N LEU A 142 -4.09 -2.49 15.58
CA LEU A 142 -2.93 -2.15 14.74
C LEU A 142 -2.40 -0.74 15.02
N GLU A 143 -3.25 0.23 15.38
CA GLU A 143 -2.82 1.56 15.84
C GLU A 143 -1.87 1.43 17.05
N TYR A 144 -2.21 0.59 18.01
CA TYR A 144 -1.32 0.33 19.14
C TYR A 144 0.01 -0.32 18.73
N LEU A 145 -0.01 -1.23 17.76
CA LEU A 145 1.17 -1.99 17.31
C LEU A 145 2.08 -1.18 16.38
N TYR A 146 1.48 -0.47 15.42
CA TYR A 146 2.15 0.04 14.24
C TYR A 146 1.91 1.53 13.93
N ALA A 147 1.43 2.34 14.89
CA ALA A 147 1.23 3.77 14.66
C ALA A 147 2.47 4.45 14.05
N GLY A 148 2.28 5.11 12.91
CA GLY A 148 3.33 5.85 12.21
C GLY A 148 4.44 5.00 11.57
N LYS A 149 4.24 3.69 11.41
CA LYS A 149 5.28 2.75 10.92
C LYS A 149 4.98 2.11 9.57
N VAL A 150 3.73 2.18 9.09
CA VAL A 150 3.30 1.51 7.87
C VAL A 150 3.75 2.31 6.65
N ASP A 151 4.44 1.66 5.72
CA ASP A 151 4.94 2.27 4.49
C ASP A 151 3.90 2.25 3.37
N CYS A 152 3.10 1.20 3.31
CA CYS A 152 2.06 1.04 2.30
C CYS A 152 0.80 0.39 2.89
N ILE A 153 -0.34 1.00 2.64
CA ILE A 153 -1.65 0.37 2.84
C ILE A 153 -2.23 0.11 1.45
N TYR A 154 -2.59 -1.14 1.18
CA TYR A 154 -3.38 -1.52 0.01
C TYR A 154 -4.72 -2.06 0.47
N ILE A 155 -5.82 -1.57 -0.09
CA ILE A 155 -7.16 -2.06 0.24
C ILE A 155 -8.05 -2.15 -1.00
N ASP A 156 -8.89 -3.18 -0.98
CA ASP A 156 -9.94 -3.44 -1.96
C ASP A 156 -11.31 -3.53 -1.23
N PRO A 157 -11.89 -2.37 -0.84
CA PRO A 157 -13.15 -2.37 -0.10
C PRO A 157 -14.31 -2.86 -0.99
N PRO A 158 -15.45 -3.27 -0.41
CA PRO A 158 -16.62 -3.64 -1.17
C PRO A 158 -17.07 -2.50 -2.07
N TYR A 159 -17.43 -2.82 -3.33
CA TYR A 159 -17.72 -1.82 -4.36
C TYR A 159 -19.12 -1.21 -4.29
N ASN A 160 -19.95 -1.68 -3.38
CA ASN A 160 -21.32 -1.20 -3.18
C ASN A 160 -22.16 -1.26 -4.46
N THR A 161 -22.01 -2.34 -5.21
CA THR A 161 -22.65 -2.50 -6.54
C THR A 161 -24.16 -2.62 -6.45
N GLY A 162 -24.70 -2.87 -5.26
CA GLY A 162 -26.10 -3.19 -4.99
C GLY A 162 -26.45 -4.66 -5.26
N ALA A 163 -25.46 -5.49 -5.57
CA ALA A 163 -25.62 -6.93 -5.78
C ALA A 163 -25.47 -7.75 -4.48
N ARG A 164 -25.70 -7.13 -3.32
CA ARG A 164 -25.50 -7.73 -2.00
C ARG A 164 -24.05 -8.17 -1.75
N ASP A 165 -23.13 -7.36 -2.20
CA ASP A 165 -21.69 -7.58 -2.14
C ASP A 165 -21.06 -7.23 -0.79
N TRP A 166 -21.83 -6.62 0.13
CA TRP A 166 -21.38 -6.33 1.49
C TRP A 166 -22.56 -6.17 2.47
N LYS A 167 -22.26 -6.25 3.76
CA LYS A 167 -23.21 -6.10 4.84
C LYS A 167 -22.97 -4.83 5.64
N TYR A 168 -24.06 -4.21 6.03
CA TYR A 168 -24.08 -3.19 7.07
C TYR A 168 -25.10 -3.59 8.12
N ASN A 169 -24.68 -3.65 9.38
CA ASN A 169 -25.53 -4.13 10.47
C ASN A 169 -26.07 -5.56 10.22
N ASN A 170 -25.20 -6.48 9.78
CA ASN A 170 -25.51 -7.85 9.37
C ASN A 170 -26.57 -8.00 8.27
N ASP A 171 -27.11 -6.89 7.77
CA ASP A 171 -28.01 -6.87 6.63
C ASP A 171 -27.23 -6.56 5.34
N TYR A 172 -27.50 -7.33 4.30
CA TYR A 172 -26.94 -7.00 2.99
C TYR A 172 -27.48 -5.66 2.47
N VAL A 173 -26.57 -4.82 2.01
CA VAL A 173 -26.92 -3.58 1.33
C VAL A 173 -27.21 -3.90 -0.12
N ASP A 174 -28.43 -3.60 -0.58
CA ASP A 174 -28.85 -3.86 -1.95
C ASP A 174 -29.19 -2.56 -2.74
N SER A 175 -29.55 -2.70 -3.99
CA SER A 175 -29.84 -1.56 -4.87
C SER A 175 -31.08 -0.76 -4.47
N ALA A 176 -31.97 -1.33 -3.66
CA ALA A 176 -33.19 -0.64 -3.17
C ALA A 176 -32.91 0.20 -1.90
N ASP A 177 -31.75 0.04 -1.28
CA ASP A 177 -31.36 0.82 -0.12
C ASP A 177 -31.00 2.27 -0.53
N THR A 178 -31.87 3.21 -0.17
CA THR A 178 -31.69 4.65 -0.46
C THR A 178 -30.50 5.25 0.26
N TYR A 179 -30.03 4.66 1.35
CA TYR A 179 -28.90 5.10 2.17
C TYR A 179 -27.60 4.35 1.87
N ARG A 180 -27.55 3.51 0.83
CA ARG A 180 -26.40 2.65 0.55
C ARG A 180 -25.08 3.41 0.46
N HIS A 181 -25.07 4.60 -0.18
CA HIS A 181 -23.87 5.41 -0.34
C HIS A 181 -23.43 6.03 1.00
N SER A 182 -24.36 6.56 1.81
CA SER A 182 -24.03 7.13 3.12
C SER A 182 -23.60 6.07 4.14
N LYS A 183 -24.19 4.88 4.10
CA LYS A 183 -23.74 3.74 4.90
C LYS A 183 -22.30 3.32 4.53
N TRP A 184 -22.02 3.23 3.22
CA TRP A 184 -20.70 2.91 2.72
C TRP A 184 -19.66 3.97 3.12
N LEU A 185 -19.99 5.25 2.96
CA LEU A 185 -19.15 6.37 3.38
C LEU A 185 -18.88 6.36 4.89
N SER A 186 -19.89 6.11 5.71
CA SER A 186 -19.74 6.00 7.17
C SER A 186 -18.80 4.86 7.57
N MET A 187 -18.94 3.71 6.92
CA MET A 187 -18.08 2.54 7.13
C MET A 187 -16.63 2.87 6.73
N MET A 188 -16.42 3.47 5.57
CA MET A 188 -15.09 3.80 5.06
C MET A 188 -14.43 4.93 5.87
N LYS A 189 -15.15 6.00 6.20
CA LYS A 189 -14.64 7.15 6.96
C LYS A 189 -13.95 6.71 8.26
N LYS A 190 -14.64 5.89 9.06
CA LYS A 190 -14.10 5.41 10.34
C LYS A 190 -12.81 4.59 10.17
N ARG A 191 -12.76 3.72 9.16
CA ARG A 191 -11.61 2.87 8.87
C ARG A 191 -10.42 3.65 8.30
N LEU A 192 -10.69 4.58 7.39
CA LEU A 192 -9.66 5.43 6.79
C LEU A 192 -9.00 6.36 7.83
N LEU A 193 -9.78 6.89 8.80
CA LEU A 193 -9.22 7.70 9.90
C LEU A 193 -8.27 6.90 10.79
N LEU A 194 -8.59 5.63 11.09
CA LEU A 194 -7.70 4.75 11.83
C LEU A 194 -6.47 4.37 10.99
N ALA A 195 -6.69 4.02 9.72
CA ALA A 195 -5.63 3.66 8.79
C ALA A 195 -4.59 4.79 8.62
N LYS A 196 -5.05 6.05 8.60
CA LYS A 196 -4.18 7.24 8.58
C LYS A 196 -3.16 7.24 9.71
N LYS A 197 -3.56 6.84 10.92
CA LYS A 197 -2.68 6.83 12.10
C LYS A 197 -1.58 5.77 12.01
N LEU A 198 -1.77 4.74 11.18
CA LEU A 198 -0.77 3.69 10.95
C LEU A 198 0.36 4.17 10.04
N LEU A 199 0.05 5.03 9.07
CA LEU A 199 0.97 5.44 8.01
C LEU A 199 2.13 6.26 8.51
N ASN A 200 3.32 6.00 7.97
CA ASN A 200 4.49 6.84 8.16
C ASN A 200 4.25 8.21 7.51
N PRO A 201 4.19 9.29 8.30
CA PRO A 201 3.83 10.61 7.76
C PRO A 201 4.88 11.20 6.81
N SER A 202 6.12 10.70 6.88
CA SER A 202 7.23 11.23 6.09
C SER A 202 7.31 10.64 4.67
N ASP A 203 6.93 9.37 4.51
CA ASP A 203 7.01 8.66 3.22
C ASP A 203 6.17 7.39 3.24
N SER A 204 4.90 7.51 2.89
CA SER A 204 3.98 6.37 2.80
C SER A 204 2.89 6.59 1.77
N VAL A 205 2.21 5.53 1.39
CA VAL A 205 1.10 5.55 0.45
C VAL A 205 -0.07 4.73 0.96
N MET A 206 -1.30 5.22 0.76
CA MET A 206 -2.50 4.42 0.83
C MET A 206 -3.06 4.23 -0.57
N ILE A 207 -3.31 2.99 -0.94
CA ILE A 207 -3.79 2.57 -2.25
C ILE A 207 -5.18 1.98 -2.06
N VAL A 208 -6.18 2.54 -2.75
CA VAL A 208 -7.57 2.10 -2.64
C VAL A 208 -8.11 1.79 -4.02
N THR A 209 -8.50 0.55 -4.25
CA THR A 209 -9.18 0.14 -5.47
C THR A 209 -10.69 0.30 -5.33
N ILE A 210 -11.36 0.71 -6.41
CA ILE A 210 -12.81 0.95 -6.41
C ILE A 210 -13.36 0.87 -7.84
N ASP A 211 -14.67 0.67 -7.97
CA ASP A 211 -15.34 0.69 -9.26
C ASP A 211 -16.09 2.02 -9.55
N GLU A 212 -16.75 2.02 -10.70
CA GLU A 212 -17.55 3.16 -11.18
C GLU A 212 -18.71 3.56 -10.27
N LYS A 213 -19.13 2.71 -9.31
CA LYS A 213 -20.28 3.00 -8.45
C LYS A 213 -19.94 3.95 -7.30
N GLU A 214 -18.74 3.80 -6.74
CA GLU A 214 -18.32 4.57 -5.57
C GLU A 214 -17.08 5.45 -5.78
N TYR A 215 -16.43 5.45 -6.95
CA TYR A 215 -15.17 6.20 -7.14
C TYR A 215 -15.30 7.70 -6.89
N LEU A 216 -16.44 8.31 -7.26
CA LEU A 216 -16.69 9.75 -7.02
C LEU A 216 -16.83 10.04 -5.53
N HIS A 217 -17.62 9.22 -4.81
CA HIS A 217 -17.85 9.39 -3.37
C HIS A 217 -16.55 9.14 -2.60
N LEU A 218 -15.79 8.09 -2.98
CA LEU A 218 -14.49 7.81 -2.40
C LEU A 218 -13.49 8.93 -2.65
N GLY A 219 -13.42 9.45 -3.87
CA GLY A 219 -12.53 10.55 -4.21
C GLY A 219 -12.78 11.79 -3.34
N CYS A 220 -14.04 12.19 -3.19
CA CYS A 220 -14.43 13.29 -2.31
C CYS A 220 -14.10 13.00 -0.83
N LEU A 221 -14.34 11.79 -0.36
CA LEU A 221 -14.02 11.37 1.01
C LEU A 221 -12.50 11.43 1.27
N LEU A 222 -11.70 10.93 0.33
CA LEU A 222 -10.24 10.96 0.45
C LEU A 222 -9.70 12.39 0.48
N GLU A 223 -10.23 13.29 -0.36
CA GLU A 223 -9.85 14.71 -0.35
C GLU A 223 -10.22 15.40 0.98
N GLU A 224 -11.36 15.05 1.58
CA GLU A 224 -11.77 15.59 2.88
C GLU A 224 -10.91 15.09 4.03
N LEU A 225 -10.65 13.77 4.08
CA LEU A 225 -9.92 13.15 5.19
C LEU A 225 -8.41 13.40 5.15
N PHE A 226 -7.84 13.56 3.95
CA PHE A 226 -6.40 13.64 3.72
C PHE A 226 -5.98 14.94 2.99
N PRO A 227 -6.32 16.12 3.54
CA PRO A 227 -6.00 17.40 2.90
C PRO A 227 -4.51 17.66 2.69
N GLU A 228 -3.65 16.99 3.44
CA GLU A 228 -2.19 17.06 3.35
C GLU A 228 -1.61 16.12 2.28
N ALA A 229 -2.37 15.13 1.84
CA ALA A 229 -1.89 14.14 0.89
C ALA A 229 -2.00 14.61 -0.57
N ARG A 230 -1.17 14.04 -1.42
CA ARG A 230 -1.27 14.17 -2.87
C ARG A 230 -2.03 12.98 -3.42
N ILE A 231 -3.24 13.21 -3.91
CA ILE A 231 -4.13 12.16 -4.41
C ILE A 231 -4.05 12.10 -5.92
N GLN A 232 -3.92 10.90 -6.46
CA GLN A 232 -3.94 10.63 -7.90
C GLN A 232 -4.75 9.38 -8.19
N MET A 233 -5.60 9.43 -9.20
CA MET A 233 -6.38 8.29 -9.68
C MET A 233 -5.78 7.72 -10.96
N VAL A 234 -5.79 6.40 -11.05
CA VAL A 234 -5.41 5.61 -12.22
C VAL A 234 -6.59 4.74 -12.63
N SER A 235 -6.86 4.59 -13.94
CA SER A 235 -7.79 3.61 -14.48
C SER A 235 -7.01 2.38 -14.93
N SER A 236 -7.40 1.20 -14.45
CA SER A 236 -6.78 -0.09 -14.78
C SER A 236 -7.78 -1.02 -15.46
N VAL A 237 -7.43 -1.51 -16.64
CA VAL A 237 -8.27 -2.45 -17.40
C VAL A 237 -8.08 -3.85 -16.80
N ILE A 238 -9.11 -4.33 -16.11
CA ILE A 238 -9.12 -5.65 -15.45
C ILE A 238 -9.84 -6.74 -16.24
N ASN A 239 -10.66 -6.34 -17.22
CA ASN A 239 -11.37 -7.24 -18.11
C ASN A 239 -11.50 -6.62 -19.50
N PRO A 240 -10.53 -6.85 -20.40
CA PRO A 240 -10.54 -6.25 -21.75
C PRO A 240 -11.78 -6.60 -22.60
N SER A 241 -12.41 -7.75 -22.35
CA SER A 241 -13.64 -8.17 -23.05
C SER A 241 -14.87 -7.42 -22.57
N GLY A 242 -14.78 -6.75 -21.42
CA GLY A 242 -15.87 -6.04 -20.79
C GLY A 242 -16.96 -6.94 -20.20
N VAL A 243 -17.82 -6.34 -19.39
CA VAL A 243 -19.04 -6.95 -18.86
C VAL A 243 -20.21 -6.25 -19.51
N SER A 244 -21.03 -7.01 -20.26
CA SER A 244 -22.24 -6.50 -20.92
C SER A 244 -23.25 -5.97 -19.90
N ARG A 245 -23.82 -4.78 -20.16
CA ARG A 245 -24.80 -4.11 -19.30
C ARG A 245 -26.00 -3.62 -20.09
N GLY A 246 -26.62 -4.52 -20.84
CA GLY A 246 -27.79 -4.20 -21.63
C GLY A 246 -27.49 -3.09 -22.67
N ASN A 247 -28.08 -1.92 -22.52
CA ASN A 247 -27.94 -0.80 -23.46
C ASN A 247 -26.82 0.20 -23.07
N GLU A 248 -25.95 -0.13 -22.11
CA GLU A 248 -24.84 0.71 -21.64
C GLU A 248 -23.51 0.26 -22.25
N PHE A 249 -22.48 1.10 -22.14
CA PHE A 249 -21.12 0.73 -22.49
C PHE A 249 -20.62 -0.42 -21.60
N TYR A 250 -19.84 -1.33 -22.17
CA TYR A 250 -19.26 -2.44 -21.43
C TYR A 250 -18.21 -1.93 -20.45
N ARG A 251 -18.35 -2.34 -19.19
CA ARG A 251 -17.34 -2.04 -18.18
C ARG A 251 -16.10 -2.92 -18.40
N THR A 252 -14.94 -2.28 -18.53
CA THR A 252 -13.64 -2.94 -18.75
C THR A 252 -12.65 -2.70 -17.63
N ASP A 253 -12.84 -1.64 -16.83
CA ASP A 253 -11.82 -1.10 -15.91
C ASP A 253 -12.35 -0.92 -14.49
N GLU A 254 -11.41 -0.64 -13.62
CA GLU A 254 -11.61 -0.15 -12.25
C GLU A 254 -10.64 1.00 -11.99
N TYR A 255 -10.84 1.70 -10.86
CA TYR A 255 -10.04 2.85 -10.48
C TYR A 255 -9.17 2.53 -9.28
N ILE A 256 -7.96 3.09 -9.28
CA ILE A 256 -6.99 2.96 -8.20
C ILE A 256 -6.65 4.36 -7.72
N PHE A 257 -6.96 4.68 -6.47
CA PHE A 257 -6.55 5.92 -5.84
C PHE A 257 -5.23 5.72 -5.09
N PHE A 258 -4.25 6.56 -5.41
CA PHE A 258 -2.97 6.66 -4.71
C PHE A 258 -2.98 7.91 -3.83
N VAL A 259 -3.07 7.72 -2.53
CA VAL A 259 -3.03 8.79 -1.51
C VAL A 259 -1.62 8.82 -0.94
N LYS A 260 -0.82 9.80 -1.36
CA LYS A 260 0.63 9.88 -1.10
C LYS A 260 0.94 10.89 0.00
N PHE A 261 1.64 10.44 1.04
CA PHE A 261 2.02 11.25 2.20
C PHE A 261 3.51 11.60 2.15
N GLY A 262 3.86 12.78 2.67
CA GLY A 262 5.23 13.25 2.73
C GLY A 262 5.94 13.26 1.37
N SER A 263 7.10 12.62 1.27
CA SER A 263 7.91 12.53 0.06
C SER A 263 7.49 11.42 -0.90
N SER A 264 6.51 10.58 -0.53
CA SER A 264 6.12 9.40 -1.31
C SER A 264 5.78 9.74 -2.76
N SER A 265 6.35 9.02 -3.69
CA SER A 265 6.11 9.15 -5.12
C SER A 265 6.33 7.80 -5.81
N PRO A 266 5.69 7.53 -6.95
CA PRO A 266 5.99 6.32 -7.68
C PRO A 266 7.43 6.31 -8.16
N GLU A 267 8.10 5.16 -8.01
CA GLU A 267 9.46 4.94 -8.47
C GLU A 267 9.48 4.67 -9.99
N PRO A 268 10.45 5.25 -10.72
CA PRO A 268 10.70 4.82 -12.09
C PRO A 268 11.23 3.39 -12.10
N LEU A 269 10.55 2.50 -12.82
CA LEU A 269 10.90 1.08 -12.91
C LEU A 269 11.23 0.68 -14.35
N VAL A 270 12.07 -0.31 -14.52
CA VAL A 270 12.17 -1.08 -15.76
C VAL A 270 10.94 -1.97 -15.80
N LEU A 271 10.09 -1.75 -16.78
CA LEU A 271 8.81 -2.43 -16.92
C LEU A 271 8.81 -3.28 -18.18
N GLU A 272 8.05 -4.38 -18.15
CA GLU A 272 7.90 -5.33 -19.25
C GLU A 272 7.25 -4.66 -20.49
N ASP A 273 7.40 -5.29 -21.65
CA ASP A 273 6.91 -4.80 -22.96
C ASP A 273 5.42 -4.41 -22.95
N GLU A 274 4.59 -5.05 -22.14
CA GLU A 274 3.16 -4.75 -22.05
C GLU A 274 2.86 -3.34 -21.49
N TRP A 275 3.78 -2.74 -20.76
CA TRP A 275 3.71 -1.35 -20.27
C TRP A 275 4.09 -0.33 -21.34
N ILE A 276 4.76 -0.77 -22.40
CA ILE A 276 5.21 0.07 -23.49
C ILE A 276 4.08 0.19 -24.51
N THR A 277 3.32 1.28 -24.46
CA THR A 277 2.27 1.52 -25.45
C THR A 277 2.88 1.75 -26.85
N ALA A 278 2.17 1.33 -27.92
CA ALA A 278 2.59 1.33 -29.32
C ALA A 278 3.12 2.67 -29.89
N LYS A 279 3.20 3.74 -29.11
CA LYS A 279 3.87 5.01 -29.47
C LYS A 279 5.36 5.03 -29.19
N SER A 280 5.92 3.98 -28.64
CA SER A 280 7.37 3.91 -28.37
C SER A 280 8.20 3.35 -29.53
N THR A 281 7.61 3.09 -30.70
CA THR A 281 8.31 2.72 -31.92
C THR A 281 9.23 3.83 -32.44
N GLY A 282 10.24 4.18 -31.69
CA GLY A 282 11.20 5.26 -31.95
C GLY A 282 12.07 5.60 -30.75
N LYS A 283 11.91 4.90 -29.63
CA LYS A 283 12.75 5.10 -28.43
C LYS A 283 14.14 4.44 -28.55
N ASP A 284 14.26 3.46 -29.43
CA ASP A 284 15.52 2.73 -29.66
C ASP A 284 16.56 3.49 -30.45
N LYS A 285 16.25 4.71 -30.93
CA LYS A 285 17.16 5.57 -31.70
C LYS A 285 17.19 6.99 -31.16
N LEU A 286 18.36 7.57 -31.14
CA LEU A 286 18.53 8.98 -30.77
C LEU A 286 17.71 9.89 -31.69
N ARG A 287 17.02 10.85 -31.10
CA ARG A 287 16.18 11.79 -31.85
C ARG A 287 16.97 13.05 -32.21
N TRP A 288 17.47 13.09 -33.43
CA TRP A 288 18.09 14.26 -34.01
C TRP A 288 17.04 15.31 -34.38
N ARG A 289 17.27 16.57 -34.03
CA ARG A 289 16.36 17.68 -34.32
C ARG A 289 17.03 18.67 -35.29
N PRO A 290 16.29 19.25 -36.27
CA PRO A 290 16.80 20.34 -37.07
C PRO A 290 17.25 21.52 -36.18
N ILE A 291 18.39 22.13 -36.50
CA ILE A 291 18.90 23.30 -35.76
C ILE A 291 18.03 24.53 -36.06
N ARG A 292 17.42 24.64 -37.25
CA ARG A 292 16.52 25.76 -37.58
C ARG A 292 15.26 25.69 -36.64
N ARG A 293 15.01 26.82 -35.96
CA ARG A 293 13.83 26.96 -35.09
C ARG A 293 12.53 26.86 -35.90
N GLN A 294 11.51 26.28 -35.34
CA GLN A 294 10.20 26.13 -35.95
C GLN A 294 9.11 26.50 -34.93
N GLY A 295 8.02 27.13 -35.37
CA GLY A 295 6.89 27.53 -34.55
C GLY A 295 6.88 29.03 -34.23
N SER A 296 6.35 29.39 -33.06
CA SER A 296 6.35 30.78 -32.59
C SER A 296 7.78 31.26 -32.29
N HIS A 297 8.06 32.54 -32.56
CA HIS A 297 9.41 33.16 -32.34
C HIS A 297 10.53 32.49 -33.13
N ASP A 298 10.29 32.20 -34.41
CA ASP A 298 11.25 31.54 -35.32
C ASP A 298 11.86 32.47 -36.34
N THR A 299 11.66 33.79 -36.18
CA THR A 299 12.23 34.82 -37.07
C THR A 299 13.57 35.33 -36.55
N ARG A 300 14.35 35.94 -37.46
CA ARG A 300 15.60 36.63 -37.09
C ARG A 300 15.36 37.73 -36.07
N GLN A 301 14.22 38.44 -36.14
CA GLN A 301 13.87 39.49 -35.16
C GLN A 301 13.72 38.95 -33.75
N ASP A 302 13.22 37.73 -33.60
CA ASP A 302 13.03 37.09 -32.29
C ASP A 302 14.37 36.69 -31.64
N ALA A 303 15.40 36.40 -32.46
CA ALA A 303 16.70 35.97 -31.97
C ALA A 303 17.83 36.32 -32.96
N TRP A 304 18.14 37.63 -33.13
CA TRP A 304 19.09 38.09 -34.08
C TRP A 304 20.50 37.53 -33.93
N ASN A 305 20.95 37.24 -32.70
CA ASN A 305 22.21 36.62 -32.37
C ASN A 305 22.31 35.14 -32.76
N GLN A 306 21.19 34.54 -33.13
CA GLN A 306 21.09 33.17 -33.64
C GLN A 306 20.92 33.13 -35.17
N PHE A 307 21.17 34.24 -35.84
CA PHE A 307 21.23 34.34 -37.28
C PHE A 307 22.71 34.46 -37.73
N TYR A 308 23.34 33.32 -37.96
CA TYR A 308 24.74 33.17 -38.34
C TYR A 308 24.91 32.09 -39.41
N PRO A 309 25.97 32.14 -40.25
CA PRO A 309 26.23 31.10 -41.25
C PRO A 309 26.85 29.87 -40.63
N ILE A 310 26.37 28.69 -41.02
CA ILE A 310 27.01 27.39 -40.77
C ILE A 310 27.70 26.98 -42.06
N PHE A 311 28.96 26.58 -41.97
CA PHE A 311 29.78 26.20 -43.12
C PHE A 311 29.91 24.67 -43.20
N LEU A 312 29.74 24.13 -44.40
CA LEU A 312 30.14 22.77 -44.75
C LEU A 312 31.35 22.78 -45.67
N THR A 313 32.06 21.68 -45.69
CA THR A 313 33.10 21.44 -46.73
C THR A 313 32.48 21.46 -48.14
N ALA A 314 33.28 21.68 -49.18
CA ALA A 314 32.81 21.80 -50.57
C ALA A 314 32.06 20.56 -51.06
N ASP A 315 32.36 19.37 -50.51
CA ASP A 315 31.66 18.11 -50.76
C ASP A 315 30.39 17.92 -49.94
N GLY A 316 30.10 18.84 -49.01
CA GLY A 316 28.93 18.81 -48.12
C GLY A 316 28.96 17.75 -47.04
N LYS A 317 30.08 17.06 -46.82
CA LYS A 317 30.18 15.93 -45.91
C LYS A 317 30.54 16.28 -44.47
N HIS A 318 31.19 17.40 -44.21
CA HIS A 318 31.66 17.79 -42.88
C HIS A 318 31.24 19.21 -42.53
N PHE A 319 31.04 19.47 -41.22
CA PHE A 319 30.95 20.84 -40.75
C PHE A 319 32.31 21.51 -40.77
N ALA A 320 32.40 22.63 -41.44
CA ALA A 320 33.62 23.45 -41.57
C ALA A 320 33.60 24.71 -40.67
N GLY A 321 32.74 24.68 -39.64
CA GLY A 321 32.60 25.74 -38.65
C GLY A 321 31.34 26.58 -38.79
N ALA A 322 31.30 27.69 -38.06
CA ALA A 322 30.22 28.68 -38.13
C ALA A 322 30.82 30.10 -38.04
N GLY A 323 30.25 31.02 -38.80
CA GLY A 323 30.63 32.43 -38.79
C GLY A 323 29.95 33.19 -37.65
N GLU A 324 30.29 34.48 -37.52
CA GLU A 324 29.65 35.36 -36.54
C GLU A 324 28.19 35.69 -36.92
N SER A 325 27.40 36.07 -35.90
CA SER A 325 26.02 36.52 -36.16
C SER A 325 26.00 37.75 -37.06
N LEU A 326 25.16 37.69 -38.09
CA LEU A 326 25.07 38.78 -39.05
C LEU A 326 24.41 40.02 -38.42
N PRO A 327 25.03 41.23 -38.48
CA PRO A 327 24.44 42.46 -38.00
C PRO A 327 23.05 42.72 -38.59
N GLN A 328 22.12 43.29 -37.81
CA GLN A 328 20.72 43.45 -38.21
C GLN A 328 20.50 44.35 -39.45
N ASN A 329 21.46 45.21 -39.75
CA ASN A 329 21.44 46.10 -40.91
C ASN A 329 21.91 45.44 -42.20
N LEU A 330 22.33 44.17 -42.19
CA LEU A 330 22.77 43.42 -43.36
C LEU A 330 21.82 42.21 -43.55
N THR A 331 21.58 41.85 -44.81
CA THR A 331 20.84 40.63 -45.17
C THR A 331 21.83 39.49 -45.45
N TRP A 332 21.33 38.25 -45.47
CA TRP A 332 22.16 37.07 -45.78
C TRP A 332 22.78 37.16 -47.19
N GLU A 333 22.18 37.91 -48.13
CA GLU A 333 22.66 38.17 -49.49
C GLU A 333 23.88 39.08 -49.51
N ASP A 334 23.98 39.98 -48.52
CA ASP A 334 25.13 40.89 -48.40
C ASP A 334 26.39 40.19 -47.87
N TYR A 335 26.25 38.95 -47.38
CA TYR A 335 27.36 38.22 -46.78
C TYR A 335 28.26 37.59 -47.81
N LYS A 336 29.56 37.97 -47.78
CA LYS A 336 30.58 37.38 -48.65
C LYS A 336 30.97 35.98 -48.18
N ALA A 337 30.25 34.96 -48.67
CA ALA A 337 30.49 33.56 -48.34
C ALA A 337 31.88 33.09 -48.86
N PRO A 338 32.58 32.21 -48.09
CA PRO A 338 33.84 31.57 -48.60
C PRO A 338 33.56 30.76 -49.87
N LYS A 339 34.35 30.90 -50.89
CA LYS A 339 34.16 30.23 -52.19
C LYS A 339 34.41 28.71 -52.13
N ASP A 340 35.14 28.24 -51.12
CA ASP A 340 35.57 26.87 -50.89
C ASP A 340 34.66 26.12 -49.96
N LYS A 341 33.52 26.74 -49.53
CA LYS A 341 32.58 26.16 -48.55
C LYS A 341 31.13 26.34 -48.99
N ILE A 342 30.28 25.39 -48.60
CA ILE A 342 28.84 25.54 -48.66
C ILE A 342 28.37 26.31 -47.42
N THR A 343 27.63 27.39 -47.63
CA THR A 343 27.13 28.24 -46.55
C THR A 343 25.65 27.99 -46.32
N LEU A 344 25.28 27.62 -45.12
CA LEU A 344 23.89 27.38 -44.71
C LEU A 344 23.36 28.51 -43.83
N TRP A 345 22.20 29.03 -44.19
CA TRP A 345 21.48 30.05 -43.44
C TRP A 345 20.14 29.48 -42.91
N PRO A 346 19.60 30.00 -41.79
CA PRO A 346 18.30 29.54 -41.26
C PRO A 346 17.12 30.16 -42.03
N LEU A 347 17.09 29.97 -43.34
CA LEU A 347 16.02 30.51 -44.19
C LEU A 347 14.75 29.62 -44.04
N LYS A 348 13.59 30.29 -44.08
CA LYS A 348 12.28 29.62 -44.11
C LYS A 348 11.97 29.16 -45.55
N PRO A 349 10.87 28.32 -45.71
CA PRO A 349 10.48 27.84 -47.04
C PRO A 349 10.15 28.92 -48.04
N ASP A 350 9.68 30.06 -47.55
CA ASP A 350 9.32 31.24 -48.36
C ASP A 350 10.51 32.19 -48.62
N GLY A 351 11.71 31.79 -48.19
CA GLY A 351 12.94 32.59 -48.34
C GLY A 351 13.14 33.65 -47.23
N THR A 352 12.19 33.78 -46.29
CA THR A 352 12.35 34.76 -45.20
C THR A 352 13.42 34.31 -44.19
N GLU A 353 14.02 35.28 -43.50
CA GLU A 353 15.08 35.05 -42.53
C GLU A 353 14.49 34.52 -41.23
N GLY A 354 14.83 33.27 -40.90
CA GLY A 354 14.52 32.63 -39.62
C GLY A 354 15.63 32.79 -38.59
N CYS A 355 15.73 31.87 -37.63
CA CYS A 355 16.85 31.78 -36.70
C CYS A 355 17.17 30.31 -36.34
N TRP A 356 18.41 30.10 -35.89
CA TRP A 356 18.82 28.82 -35.36
C TRP A 356 18.24 28.61 -33.94
N GLN A 357 18.16 27.35 -33.46
CA GLN A 357 17.71 27.00 -32.14
C GLN A 357 18.76 27.21 -31.03
N ILE A 358 20.03 27.23 -31.44
CA ILE A 358 21.21 27.30 -30.58
C ILE A 358 22.14 28.45 -31.03
N SER A 359 22.93 28.96 -30.08
CA SER A 359 23.95 30.00 -30.40
C SER A 359 25.12 29.40 -31.18
N GLN A 360 25.89 30.27 -31.87
CA GLN A 360 27.09 29.87 -32.56
C GLN A 360 28.10 29.13 -31.68
N GLU A 361 28.30 29.60 -30.44
CA GLU A 361 29.18 28.96 -29.48
C GLU A 361 28.70 27.56 -29.09
N SER A 362 27.39 27.40 -28.82
CA SER A 362 26.79 26.11 -28.56
C SER A 362 26.90 25.16 -29.73
N PHE A 363 26.71 25.66 -30.95
CA PHE A 363 26.90 24.87 -32.17
C PHE A 363 28.34 24.33 -32.27
N LYS A 364 29.35 25.16 -32.05
CA LYS A 364 30.77 24.76 -32.11
C LYS A 364 31.05 23.65 -31.09
N LYS A 365 30.65 23.84 -29.83
CA LYS A 365 30.82 22.84 -28.76
C LYS A 365 30.15 21.51 -29.11
N LEU A 366 28.93 21.56 -29.62
CA LEU A 366 28.18 20.35 -29.99
C LEU A 366 28.80 19.64 -31.18
N SER A 367 29.30 20.38 -32.16
CA SER A 367 29.97 19.82 -33.33
C SER A 367 31.27 19.11 -32.95
N GLU A 368 32.10 19.70 -32.10
CA GLU A 368 33.33 19.09 -31.58
C GLU A 368 33.02 17.79 -30.79
N SER A 369 31.94 17.77 -30.05
CA SER A 369 31.48 16.59 -29.29
C SER A 369 30.81 15.52 -30.15
N GLY A 370 30.53 15.80 -31.44
CA GLY A 370 29.82 14.88 -32.33
C GLY A 370 28.30 14.86 -32.15
N PHE A 371 27.74 15.87 -31.50
CA PHE A 371 26.30 16.01 -31.27
C PHE A 371 25.59 16.91 -32.28
N THR A 372 26.22 17.12 -33.43
CA THR A 372 25.61 17.70 -34.65
C THR A 372 25.67 16.69 -35.77
N LYS A 373 24.72 16.75 -36.70
CA LYS A 373 24.59 15.85 -37.83
C LYS A 373 24.17 16.59 -39.09
N ILE A 374 24.68 16.19 -40.25
CA ILE A 374 24.26 16.68 -41.55
C ILE A 374 23.28 15.69 -42.16
N SER A 375 22.08 16.16 -42.53
CA SER A 375 21.18 15.40 -43.36
C SER A 375 20.92 16.12 -44.68
N PHE A 376 20.68 15.37 -45.73
CA PHE A 376 20.33 15.93 -47.07
C PHE A 376 18.93 15.47 -47.45
N THR A 377 18.12 16.42 -47.88
CA THR A 377 16.78 16.11 -48.40
C THR A 377 16.62 16.80 -49.79
N LYS A 378 15.91 16.14 -50.72
CA LYS A 378 15.65 16.73 -52.05
C LYS A 378 14.88 18.06 -51.98
N LYS A 379 14.08 18.24 -50.92
CA LYS A 379 13.26 19.46 -50.75
C LYS A 379 14.04 20.64 -50.14
N TRP A 380 14.96 20.35 -49.20
CA TRP A 380 15.59 21.38 -48.35
C TRP A 380 17.12 21.47 -48.53
N GLY A 381 17.69 20.59 -49.34
CA GLY A 381 19.14 20.49 -49.44
C GLY A 381 19.78 19.98 -48.15
N TYR A 382 20.86 20.56 -47.72
CA TYR A 382 21.55 20.24 -46.46
C TYR A 382 20.80 20.80 -45.27
N VAL A 383 20.47 19.96 -44.31
CA VAL A 383 19.77 20.30 -43.08
C VAL A 383 20.66 19.96 -41.90
N PRO A 384 21.19 20.96 -41.18
CA PRO A 384 21.94 20.72 -39.96
C PRO A 384 21.01 20.33 -38.83
N GLN A 385 21.37 19.28 -38.11
CA GLN A 385 20.63 18.72 -36.98
C GLN A 385 21.52 18.68 -35.73
N TYR A 386 20.91 18.59 -34.56
CA TYR A 386 21.59 18.45 -33.29
C TYR A 386 20.85 17.54 -32.32
N LEU A 387 21.56 17.03 -31.31
CA LEU A 387 20.94 16.37 -30.17
C LEU A 387 20.57 17.42 -29.13
N ALA A 388 19.28 17.48 -28.77
CA ALA A 388 18.80 18.29 -27.65
C ALA A 388 19.36 17.76 -26.31
N GLU A 389 19.38 18.61 -25.28
CA GLU A 389 19.98 18.29 -23.98
C GLU A 389 19.55 16.96 -23.40
N GLY A 390 18.23 16.65 -23.45
CA GLY A 390 17.70 15.37 -22.96
C GLY A 390 18.27 14.16 -23.71
N GLU A 391 18.45 14.25 -25.04
CA GLU A 391 19.03 13.16 -25.83
C GLU A 391 20.55 13.03 -25.59
N ARG A 392 21.25 14.16 -25.43
CA ARG A 392 22.69 14.14 -25.08
C ARG A 392 22.94 13.47 -23.73
N LYS A 393 22.14 13.80 -22.70
CA LYS A 393 22.23 13.18 -21.38
C LYS A 393 22.07 11.66 -21.44
N LYS A 394 21.27 11.14 -22.38
CA LYS A 394 21.15 9.68 -22.57
C LYS A 394 22.45 9.05 -23.08
N VAL A 395 23.13 9.73 -24.04
CA VAL A 395 24.43 9.28 -24.54
C VAL A 395 25.50 9.38 -23.45
N GLU A 396 25.55 10.52 -22.77
CA GLU A 396 26.52 10.79 -21.69
C GLU A 396 26.38 9.82 -20.51
N LYS A 397 25.13 9.35 -20.22
CA LYS A 397 24.84 8.32 -19.22
C LYS A 397 25.05 6.88 -19.70
N GLY A 398 25.49 6.68 -20.94
CA GLY A 398 25.76 5.34 -21.47
C GLY A 398 24.53 4.56 -21.94
N GLN A 399 23.32 5.16 -21.92
CA GLN A 399 22.10 4.50 -22.45
C GLN A 399 22.21 4.19 -23.94
N PHE A 400 22.96 4.98 -24.69
CA PHE A 400 23.32 4.76 -26.08
C PHE A 400 24.85 4.75 -26.22
N PRO A 401 25.49 3.56 -26.11
CA PRO A 401 26.94 3.45 -26.24
C PRO A 401 27.43 3.98 -27.59
N ILE A 402 28.47 4.78 -27.56
CA ILE A 402 29.08 5.32 -28.78
C ILE A 402 29.92 4.21 -29.40
N LEU A 403 29.59 3.83 -30.64
CA LEU A 403 30.32 2.85 -31.45
C LEU A 403 31.41 3.50 -32.29
N GLY A 404 31.31 4.80 -32.56
CA GLY A 404 32.22 5.53 -33.40
C GLY A 404 31.64 6.87 -33.84
N LYS A 405 32.30 7.50 -34.87
CA LYS A 405 31.78 8.70 -35.50
C LYS A 405 31.51 8.45 -36.99
N ALA A 406 30.42 9.03 -37.48
CA ALA A 406 30.07 9.04 -38.89
C ALA A 406 31.01 9.98 -39.68
N GLU A 407 30.91 9.96 -41.02
CA GLU A 407 31.73 10.79 -41.93
C GLU A 407 31.53 12.29 -41.63
N ASP A 408 30.32 12.71 -41.21
CA ASP A 408 30.00 14.09 -40.84
C ASP A 408 30.46 14.50 -39.42
N GLY A 409 31.12 13.60 -38.70
CA GLY A 409 31.59 13.77 -37.34
C GLY A 409 30.53 13.45 -36.27
N SER A 410 29.28 13.14 -36.64
CA SER A 410 28.23 12.78 -35.68
C SER A 410 28.49 11.43 -35.02
N VAL A 411 28.06 11.29 -33.75
CA VAL A 411 28.19 10.02 -33.03
C VAL A 411 27.31 8.95 -33.67
N ILE A 412 27.88 7.75 -33.86
CA ILE A 412 27.18 6.53 -34.18
C ILE A 412 26.99 5.80 -32.85
N THR A 413 25.76 5.49 -32.48
CA THR A 413 25.46 4.77 -31.25
C THR A 413 24.90 3.40 -31.56
N ALA A 414 25.10 2.45 -30.62
CA ALA A 414 24.29 1.22 -30.56
C ALA A 414 22.83 1.57 -30.29
N ASP A 415 21.93 0.65 -30.57
CA ASP A 415 20.57 0.72 -30.05
C ASP A 415 20.63 0.75 -28.50
N ALA A 416 19.59 1.24 -27.87
CA ALA A 416 19.58 1.38 -26.41
C ALA A 416 19.91 0.03 -25.73
N VAL A 417 20.92 0.03 -24.84
CA VAL A 417 21.45 -1.20 -24.22
C VAL A 417 20.57 -1.66 -23.06
N GLU A 418 19.78 -0.76 -22.47
CA GLU A 418 18.83 -1.08 -21.39
C GLU A 418 17.55 -0.27 -21.58
N GLU A 419 16.42 -0.92 -21.30
CA GLU A 419 15.16 -0.23 -21.14
C GLU A 419 15.28 0.76 -19.99
N ALA A 420 15.14 2.06 -20.28
CA ALA A 420 15.26 3.09 -19.27
C ALA A 420 14.07 2.98 -18.28
N PRO A 421 14.30 3.01 -16.95
CA PRO A 421 13.24 3.04 -15.99
C PRO A 421 12.32 4.24 -16.22
N PHE A 422 11.01 4.04 -16.18
CA PHE A 422 10.01 5.09 -16.39
C PHE A 422 8.81 4.91 -15.47
N ILE A 423 8.03 5.99 -15.29
CA ILE A 423 6.74 5.99 -14.61
C ILE A 423 5.66 5.96 -15.70
N PRO A 424 4.73 4.97 -15.70
CA PRO A 424 3.68 4.88 -16.69
C PRO A 424 2.62 5.99 -16.53
N GLY A 425 1.79 6.17 -17.55
CA GLY A 425 0.64 7.07 -17.49
C GLY A 425 -0.47 6.56 -16.57
N THR A 426 -1.55 7.36 -16.43
CA THR A 426 -2.67 7.04 -15.52
C THR A 426 -3.73 6.11 -16.13
N GLN A 427 -3.48 5.52 -17.28
CA GLN A 427 -4.33 4.52 -17.90
C GLN A 427 -3.53 3.25 -18.15
N TRP A 428 -3.88 2.20 -17.39
CA TRP A 428 -3.19 0.92 -17.43
C TRP A 428 -4.01 -0.09 -18.24
N ARG A 429 -3.43 -0.57 -19.32
CA ARG A 429 -4.00 -1.63 -20.14
C ARG A 429 -3.00 -2.76 -20.27
N ILE A 430 -2.83 -3.46 -19.18
CA ILE A 430 -1.81 -4.47 -18.96
C ILE A 430 -2.49 -5.85 -18.98
N SER A 431 -1.99 -6.78 -19.78
CA SER A 431 -2.62 -8.09 -19.97
C SER A 431 -2.62 -8.92 -18.68
N SER A 432 -1.53 -8.85 -17.93
CA SER A 432 -1.37 -9.54 -16.64
C SER A 432 -2.30 -9.01 -15.54
N HIS A 433 -2.93 -7.82 -15.72
CA HIS A 433 -3.94 -7.31 -14.80
C HIS A 433 -5.31 -7.97 -14.94
N SER A 434 -5.49 -8.91 -15.86
CA SER A 434 -6.75 -9.65 -16.04
C SER A 434 -7.16 -10.38 -14.75
N ALA A 435 -8.22 -9.89 -14.10
CA ALA A 435 -8.77 -10.52 -12.90
C ALA A 435 -9.31 -11.92 -13.14
N ARG A 436 -9.75 -12.23 -14.38
CA ARG A 436 -10.20 -13.56 -14.77
C ARG A 436 -9.06 -14.56 -14.80
N GLU A 437 -7.94 -14.21 -15.44
CA GLU A 437 -6.83 -15.14 -15.67
C GLU A 437 -5.93 -15.23 -14.43
N PHE A 438 -5.50 -14.10 -13.92
CA PHE A 438 -4.51 -14.00 -12.83
C PHE A 438 -5.12 -13.72 -11.45
N GLY A 439 -6.43 -13.61 -11.38
CA GLY A 439 -7.22 -13.64 -10.15
C GLY A 439 -7.95 -14.96 -10.02
N SER A 440 -9.10 -15.10 -10.71
CA SER A 440 -10.00 -16.25 -10.54
C SER A 440 -9.38 -17.58 -10.95
N SER A 441 -8.73 -17.67 -12.13
CA SER A 441 -8.12 -18.93 -12.58
C SER A 441 -6.94 -19.30 -11.67
N LEU A 442 -6.11 -18.35 -11.29
CA LEU A 442 -4.98 -18.60 -10.40
C LEU A 442 -5.44 -19.17 -9.05
N ILE A 443 -6.40 -18.50 -8.36
CA ILE A 443 -6.86 -18.96 -7.05
C ILE A 443 -7.58 -20.32 -7.15
N ASN A 444 -8.35 -20.57 -8.22
CA ASN A 444 -9.00 -21.86 -8.43
C ASN A 444 -7.98 -22.99 -8.64
N ASN A 445 -6.84 -22.70 -9.31
CA ASN A 445 -5.76 -23.67 -9.46
C ASN A 445 -5.07 -23.97 -8.11
N ILE A 446 -4.94 -22.97 -7.26
CA ILE A 446 -4.35 -23.14 -5.92
C ILE A 446 -5.29 -23.90 -4.99
N LEU A 447 -6.59 -23.55 -4.98
CA LEU A 447 -7.59 -24.09 -4.05
C LEU A 447 -8.37 -25.28 -4.59
N GLY A 448 -8.12 -25.71 -5.85
CA GLY A 448 -8.76 -26.86 -6.49
C GLY A 448 -10.21 -26.62 -6.94
N GLU A 449 -10.85 -25.55 -6.49
CA GLU A 449 -12.23 -25.21 -6.81
C GLU A 449 -12.51 -23.71 -6.66
N LYS A 450 -13.67 -23.26 -7.14
CA LYS A 450 -14.09 -21.86 -6.97
C LYS A 450 -14.60 -21.62 -5.55
N ARG A 451 -13.77 -20.96 -4.72
CA ARG A 451 -14.09 -20.59 -3.34
C ARG A 451 -14.30 -19.09 -3.12
N PHE A 452 -13.94 -18.25 -4.10
CA PHE A 452 -14.04 -16.81 -4.01
C PHE A 452 -14.49 -16.20 -5.33
N SER A 453 -15.37 -15.19 -5.30
CA SER A 453 -16.04 -14.71 -6.50
C SER A 453 -15.27 -13.67 -7.30
N PHE A 454 -14.53 -12.78 -6.65
CA PHE A 454 -13.90 -11.61 -7.28
C PHE A 454 -12.48 -11.35 -6.80
N PRO A 455 -11.55 -12.32 -6.94
CA PRO A 455 -10.16 -12.09 -6.55
C PRO A 455 -9.50 -11.10 -7.51
N LYS A 456 -8.67 -10.22 -6.97
CA LYS A 456 -7.81 -9.35 -7.79
C LYS A 456 -6.75 -10.17 -8.53
N SER A 457 -6.30 -9.66 -9.68
CA SER A 457 -5.11 -10.19 -10.32
C SER A 457 -3.91 -10.06 -9.39
N LEU A 458 -3.12 -11.12 -9.28
CA LEU A 458 -1.86 -11.11 -8.54
C LEU A 458 -0.93 -9.99 -9.04
N TYR A 459 -0.81 -9.86 -10.37
CA TYR A 459 0.11 -8.90 -11.00
C TYR A 459 -0.41 -7.47 -10.89
N ALA A 460 -1.73 -7.24 -10.91
CA ALA A 460 -2.28 -5.92 -10.67
C ALA A 460 -1.94 -5.41 -9.26
N VAL A 461 -2.01 -6.28 -8.25
CA VAL A 461 -1.61 -5.92 -6.87
C VAL A 461 -0.09 -5.77 -6.76
N HIS A 462 0.68 -6.69 -7.32
CA HIS A 462 2.13 -6.68 -7.36
C HIS A 462 2.66 -5.36 -7.94
N ASP A 463 2.25 -5.00 -9.15
CA ASP A 463 2.71 -3.80 -9.83
C ASP A 463 2.28 -2.53 -9.12
N THR A 464 1.05 -2.52 -8.57
CA THR A 464 0.55 -1.38 -7.80
C THR A 464 1.41 -1.13 -6.55
N LEU A 465 1.83 -2.18 -5.85
CA LEU A 465 2.73 -2.10 -4.70
C LEU A 465 4.16 -1.73 -5.12
N ARG A 466 4.67 -2.38 -6.18
CA ARG A 466 6.03 -2.24 -6.68
C ARG A 466 6.43 -0.79 -6.92
N PHE A 467 5.54 0.04 -7.46
CA PHE A 467 5.81 1.47 -7.67
C PHE A 467 6.14 2.27 -6.41
N PHE A 468 5.80 1.78 -5.22
CA PHE A 468 6.00 2.51 -3.96
C PHE A 468 6.90 1.81 -2.95
N VAL A 469 7.16 0.51 -3.15
CA VAL A 469 7.97 -0.26 -2.21
C VAL A 469 9.21 -0.91 -2.85
N ALA A 470 9.47 -0.71 -4.14
CA ALA A 470 10.67 -1.25 -4.81
C ALA A 470 11.96 -0.77 -4.13
N ASN A 471 12.03 0.49 -3.74
CA ASN A 471 13.16 1.09 -3.00
C ASN A 471 13.09 0.90 -1.47
N LYS A 472 12.07 0.16 -0.97
CA LYS A 472 11.86 -0.11 0.46
C LYS A 472 11.86 -1.63 0.73
N PRO A 473 13.05 -2.27 0.75
CA PRO A 473 13.13 -3.74 0.86
C PRO A 473 12.60 -4.29 2.19
N ASN A 474 12.44 -3.45 3.22
CA ASN A 474 11.91 -3.82 4.54
C ASN A 474 10.56 -3.16 4.84
N ALA A 475 9.79 -2.77 3.81
CA ALA A 475 8.52 -2.09 3.99
C ALA A 475 7.52 -2.92 4.80
N LEU A 476 6.77 -2.24 5.67
CA LEU A 476 5.59 -2.79 6.33
C LEU A 476 4.34 -2.46 5.50
N ILE A 477 3.67 -3.49 5.03
CA ILE A 477 2.48 -3.40 4.18
C ILE A 477 1.27 -3.91 4.96
N VAL A 478 0.17 -3.17 4.91
CA VAL A 478 -1.08 -3.55 5.59
C VAL A 478 -2.21 -3.61 4.57
N ASP A 479 -3.01 -4.68 4.66
CA ASP A 479 -4.25 -4.84 3.90
C ASP A 479 -5.39 -5.23 4.86
N PHE A 480 -6.31 -4.30 5.11
CA PHE A 480 -7.42 -4.55 6.02
C PHE A 480 -8.75 -4.86 5.31
N PHE A 481 -8.69 -5.16 4.03
CA PHE A 481 -9.75 -5.78 3.23
C PHE A 481 -9.17 -6.96 2.41
N ALA A 482 -8.38 -7.82 3.05
CA ALA A 482 -7.52 -8.79 2.38
C ALA A 482 -8.27 -9.84 1.52
N GLY A 483 -9.54 -10.10 1.82
CA GLY A 483 -10.40 -10.98 1.02
C GLY A 483 -9.71 -12.32 0.71
N SER A 484 -9.32 -12.52 -0.55
CA SER A 484 -8.67 -13.77 -0.98
C SER A 484 -7.17 -13.87 -0.67
N GLY A 485 -6.55 -12.88 -0.02
CA GLY A 485 -5.12 -12.91 0.34
C GLY A 485 -4.15 -12.61 -0.82
N THR A 486 -4.60 -11.88 -1.84
CA THR A 486 -3.75 -11.55 -3.00
C THR A 486 -2.54 -10.70 -2.61
N THR A 487 -2.71 -9.80 -1.65
CA THR A 487 -1.66 -8.85 -1.22
C THR A 487 -0.45 -9.56 -0.63
N LEU A 488 -0.63 -10.56 0.24
CA LEU A 488 0.50 -11.32 0.79
C LEU A 488 1.22 -12.11 -0.29
N HIS A 489 0.47 -12.72 -1.21
CA HIS A 489 1.06 -13.43 -2.34
C HIS A 489 1.91 -12.49 -3.21
N ALA A 490 1.43 -11.27 -3.49
CA ALA A 490 2.17 -10.24 -4.23
C ALA A 490 3.43 -9.77 -3.47
N VAL A 491 3.35 -9.60 -2.15
CA VAL A 491 4.50 -9.23 -1.32
C VAL A 491 5.57 -10.33 -1.31
N ASN A 492 5.16 -11.59 -1.23
CA ASN A 492 6.09 -12.71 -1.32
C ASN A 492 6.79 -12.76 -2.69
N LEU A 493 6.05 -12.49 -3.78
CA LEU A 493 6.64 -12.41 -5.12
C LEU A 493 7.66 -11.27 -5.21
N LEU A 494 7.33 -10.06 -4.74
CA LEU A 494 8.27 -8.93 -4.68
C LEU A 494 9.54 -9.28 -3.89
N ASN A 495 9.40 -9.92 -2.73
CA ASN A 495 10.55 -10.33 -1.92
C ASN A 495 11.41 -11.39 -2.62
N ALA A 496 10.78 -12.30 -3.38
CA ALA A 496 11.51 -13.32 -4.14
C ALA A 496 12.27 -12.73 -5.35
N GLU A 497 11.71 -11.67 -5.98
CA GLU A 497 12.32 -11.00 -7.14
C GLU A 497 13.53 -10.16 -6.79
N ASP A 498 13.50 -9.41 -5.68
CA ASP A 498 14.55 -8.45 -5.33
C ASP A 498 15.33 -8.77 -4.04
N GLY A 499 15.01 -9.90 -3.38
CA GLY A 499 15.61 -10.30 -2.10
C GLY A 499 15.16 -9.46 -0.93
N GLY A 500 14.06 -8.75 -1.06
CA GLY A 500 13.47 -7.92 -0.01
C GLY A 500 12.95 -8.75 1.18
N LYS A 501 12.76 -8.06 2.30
CA LYS A 501 12.22 -8.61 3.57
C LYS A 501 10.99 -7.83 4.02
N ARG A 502 10.11 -7.50 3.06
CA ARG A 502 8.86 -6.78 3.34
C ARG A 502 7.94 -7.65 4.17
N GLN A 503 7.30 -7.05 5.17
CA GLN A 503 6.30 -7.70 6.01
C GLN A 503 4.89 -7.32 5.54
N CYS A 504 3.98 -8.29 5.49
CA CYS A 504 2.58 -8.08 5.17
C CYS A 504 1.69 -8.45 6.36
N ILE A 505 0.80 -7.53 6.77
CA ILE A 505 -0.24 -7.75 7.76
C ILE A 505 -1.58 -7.67 7.05
N MET A 506 -2.29 -8.79 7.00
CA MET A 506 -3.61 -8.89 6.39
C MET A 506 -4.70 -8.95 7.46
N VAL A 507 -5.82 -8.29 7.22
CA VAL A 507 -7.03 -8.42 8.02
C VAL A 507 -8.19 -8.78 7.10
N THR A 508 -8.95 -9.79 7.46
CA THR A 508 -10.20 -10.14 6.79
C THR A 508 -11.22 -10.67 7.82
N ASN A 509 -12.49 -10.44 7.56
CA ASN A 509 -13.55 -11.11 8.32
C ASN A 509 -13.62 -12.59 7.89
N ASN A 510 -14.48 -13.34 8.57
CA ASN A 510 -14.71 -14.76 8.26
C ASN A 510 -16.16 -14.97 7.77
N GLU A 511 -16.61 -14.14 6.85
CA GLU A 511 -17.93 -14.28 6.25
C GLU A 511 -18.06 -15.59 5.47
N VAL A 512 -19.21 -16.24 5.63
CA VAL A 512 -19.64 -17.41 4.87
C VAL A 512 -20.56 -16.95 3.76
N SER A 513 -20.46 -17.55 2.57
CA SER A 513 -21.34 -17.22 1.44
C SER A 513 -22.81 -17.51 1.76
N ASP A 514 -23.74 -16.80 1.10
CA ASP A 514 -25.19 -16.97 1.33
C ASP A 514 -25.69 -18.40 1.16
N ASP A 515 -25.16 -19.09 0.16
CA ASP A 515 -25.60 -20.45 -0.15
C ASP A 515 -25.08 -21.45 0.89
N GLU A 516 -23.83 -21.30 1.33
CA GLU A 516 -23.25 -22.11 2.40
C GLU A 516 -23.90 -21.77 3.75
N ALA A 517 -24.18 -20.51 4.03
CA ALA A 517 -24.88 -20.06 5.24
C ALA A 517 -26.28 -20.66 5.35
N LYS A 518 -27.04 -20.73 4.23
CA LYS A 518 -28.35 -21.41 4.21
C LYS A 518 -28.22 -22.90 4.49
N GLN A 519 -27.23 -23.58 3.90
CA GLN A 519 -26.99 -25.00 4.13
C GLN A 519 -26.57 -25.29 5.56
N LEU A 520 -25.71 -24.46 6.15
CA LEU A 520 -25.26 -24.59 7.54
C LEU A 520 -26.42 -24.40 8.50
N ARG A 521 -27.24 -23.35 8.31
CA ARG A 521 -28.44 -23.12 9.13
C ARG A 521 -29.46 -24.28 9.05
N ALA A 522 -29.61 -24.83 7.83
CA ALA A 522 -30.48 -26.02 7.66
C ALA A 522 -29.97 -27.25 8.43
N LYS A 523 -28.66 -27.31 8.73
CA LYS A 523 -28.00 -28.33 9.55
C LYS A 523 -27.94 -27.94 11.04
N GLY A 524 -28.47 -26.77 11.44
CA GLY A 524 -28.47 -26.28 12.82
C GLY A 524 -27.20 -25.50 13.23
N PHE A 525 -26.29 -25.19 12.31
CA PHE A 525 -25.08 -24.41 12.61
C PHE A 525 -25.30 -22.92 12.44
N ASN A 526 -24.72 -22.11 13.31
CA ASN A 526 -24.81 -20.66 13.36
C ASN A 526 -23.42 -19.99 13.38
N PRO A 527 -23.31 -18.69 13.10
CA PRO A 527 -22.05 -17.95 13.28
C PRO A 527 -21.44 -18.20 14.66
N GLY A 528 -20.13 -18.45 14.69
CA GLY A 528 -19.37 -18.81 15.88
C GLY A 528 -19.27 -20.31 16.16
N ASP A 529 -20.06 -21.16 15.49
CA ASP A 529 -19.91 -22.62 15.58
C ASP A 529 -18.74 -23.10 14.69
N ALA A 530 -18.01 -24.14 15.11
CA ALA A 530 -16.81 -24.60 14.43
C ALA A 530 -17.04 -24.95 12.94
N GLU A 531 -18.17 -25.57 12.62
CA GLU A 531 -18.56 -25.95 11.26
C GLU A 531 -18.87 -24.73 10.40
N TRP A 532 -19.42 -23.65 11.01
CA TRP A 532 -19.63 -22.38 10.34
C TRP A 532 -18.29 -21.69 10.03
N GLU A 533 -17.44 -21.58 11.05
CA GLU A 533 -16.16 -20.86 10.94
C GLU A 533 -15.22 -21.49 9.92
N LYS A 534 -15.27 -22.79 9.70
CA LYS A 534 -14.44 -23.50 8.70
C LYS A 534 -14.71 -23.05 7.26
N LEU A 535 -15.93 -22.60 6.94
CA LEU A 535 -16.31 -22.18 5.59
C LEU A 535 -16.22 -20.67 5.37
N GLY A 536 -15.80 -19.92 6.38
CA GLY A 536 -15.60 -18.48 6.24
C GLY A 536 -14.35 -18.11 5.43
N ILE A 537 -14.34 -16.92 4.83
CA ILE A 537 -13.30 -16.44 3.93
C ILE A 537 -11.89 -16.61 4.51
N ALA A 538 -11.66 -16.23 5.76
CA ALA A 538 -10.35 -16.31 6.39
C ALA A 538 -9.81 -17.75 6.43
N ASN A 539 -10.67 -18.70 6.85
CA ASN A 539 -10.29 -20.11 7.02
C ASN A 539 -10.33 -20.92 5.73
N TYR A 540 -11.28 -20.61 4.85
CA TYR A 540 -11.55 -21.44 3.66
C TYR A 540 -10.83 -20.95 2.39
N VAL A 541 -10.42 -19.67 2.36
CA VAL A 541 -9.83 -19.05 1.18
C VAL A 541 -8.45 -18.44 1.49
N THR A 542 -8.41 -17.45 2.40
CA THR A 542 -7.23 -16.60 2.61
C THR A 542 -6.05 -17.38 3.16
N TRP A 543 -6.27 -18.12 4.24
CA TRP A 543 -5.22 -18.92 4.86
C TRP A 543 -4.76 -20.08 3.98
N PRO A 544 -5.64 -20.92 3.40
CA PRO A 544 -5.22 -21.96 2.46
C PRO A 544 -4.42 -21.44 1.27
N ARG A 545 -4.84 -20.31 0.66
CA ARG A 545 -4.05 -19.68 -0.40
C ARG A 545 -2.65 -19.29 0.08
N THR A 546 -2.55 -18.71 1.27
CA THR A 546 -1.27 -18.30 1.87
C THR A 546 -0.35 -19.51 2.03
N VAL A 547 -0.84 -20.59 2.64
CA VAL A 547 -0.07 -21.82 2.86
C VAL A 547 0.34 -22.46 1.53
N CYS A 548 -0.59 -22.59 0.59
CA CYS A 548 -0.33 -23.20 -0.72
C CYS A 548 0.71 -22.41 -1.52
N SER A 549 0.62 -21.07 -1.56
CA SER A 549 1.58 -20.25 -2.28
C SER A 549 2.99 -20.29 -1.65
N ILE A 550 3.08 -20.28 -0.33
CA ILE A 550 4.36 -20.41 0.38
C ILE A 550 4.99 -21.78 0.14
N ASN A 551 4.20 -22.85 0.12
CA ASN A 551 4.69 -24.20 -0.11
C ASN A 551 4.92 -24.57 -1.58
N GLY A 552 4.45 -23.75 -2.55
CA GLY A 552 4.50 -24.08 -3.97
C GLY A 552 3.59 -25.24 -4.39
N LYS A 553 2.53 -25.54 -3.59
CA LYS A 553 1.63 -26.69 -3.77
C LYS A 553 0.17 -26.25 -3.72
N ASP A 554 -0.67 -26.95 -4.48
CA ASP A 554 -2.13 -26.77 -4.39
C ASP A 554 -2.67 -27.36 -3.07
N ILE A 555 -3.96 -27.16 -2.81
CA ILE A 555 -4.64 -27.65 -1.60
C ILE A 555 -4.60 -29.19 -1.49
N ASN A 556 -4.40 -29.91 -2.57
CA ASN A 556 -4.30 -31.37 -2.62
C ASN A 556 -2.84 -31.87 -2.48
N GLY A 557 -1.86 -30.96 -2.36
CA GLY A 557 -0.44 -31.27 -2.21
C GLY A 557 0.32 -31.46 -3.53
N ASN A 558 -0.30 -31.20 -4.69
CA ASN A 558 0.37 -31.25 -5.98
C ASN A 558 1.18 -29.97 -6.20
N GLU A 559 2.30 -30.04 -6.91
CA GLU A 559 3.11 -28.89 -7.29
C GLU A 559 2.31 -27.91 -8.16
N LEU A 560 2.42 -26.62 -7.86
CA LEU A 560 1.84 -25.55 -8.68
C LEU A 560 2.56 -25.49 -10.03
N LYS A 561 1.79 -25.33 -11.10
CA LYS A 561 2.31 -25.35 -12.48
C LYS A 561 2.64 -23.96 -12.98
N GLY A 562 3.70 -23.86 -13.78
CA GLY A 562 4.13 -22.63 -14.45
C GLY A 562 5.07 -21.78 -13.61
N SER A 563 5.42 -20.62 -14.17
CA SER A 563 6.26 -19.61 -13.52
C SER A 563 5.51 -18.29 -13.35
N TYR A 564 5.96 -17.44 -12.44
CA TYR A 564 5.42 -16.10 -12.29
C TYR A 564 5.78 -15.24 -13.52
N ILE A 565 4.83 -14.46 -14.02
CA ILE A 565 5.04 -13.58 -15.18
C ILE A 565 6.08 -12.51 -14.82
N GLY A 566 6.96 -12.20 -15.78
CA GLY A 566 8.02 -11.20 -15.58
C GLY A 566 9.19 -11.72 -14.76
N SER A 567 9.16 -12.98 -14.32
CA SER A 567 10.23 -13.62 -13.58
C SER A 567 10.44 -15.07 -14.03
N ASP A 568 11.65 -15.61 -13.80
CA ASP A 568 11.95 -17.02 -14.03
C ASP A 568 11.63 -17.91 -12.82
N ILE A 569 10.88 -17.41 -11.83
CA ILE A 569 10.55 -18.10 -10.59
C ILE A 569 9.44 -19.12 -10.83
N PRO A 570 9.68 -20.44 -10.71
CA PRO A 570 8.65 -21.45 -10.82
C PRO A 570 7.67 -21.34 -9.62
N MET A 571 6.37 -21.47 -9.88
CA MET A 571 5.38 -21.47 -8.78
C MET A 571 5.56 -22.64 -7.82
N ALA A 572 6.09 -23.77 -8.31
CA ALA A 572 6.37 -24.96 -7.52
C ALA A 572 7.46 -24.78 -6.45
N ASP A 573 8.36 -23.80 -6.62
CA ASP A 573 9.41 -23.53 -5.64
C ASP A 573 8.86 -22.89 -4.36
N GLY A 574 7.65 -22.33 -4.43
CA GLY A 574 7.05 -21.59 -3.33
C GLY A 574 7.87 -20.36 -2.93
N PHE A 575 7.70 -19.92 -1.69
CA PHE A 575 8.39 -18.74 -1.16
C PHE A 575 9.13 -19.04 0.13
N LYS A 576 10.30 -18.45 0.32
CA LYS A 576 11.02 -18.42 1.60
C LYS A 576 10.35 -17.38 2.49
N ALA A 577 9.24 -17.74 3.10
CA ALA A 577 8.40 -16.85 3.91
C ALA A 577 7.81 -17.57 5.11
N ASN A 578 7.54 -16.81 6.16
CA ASN A 578 6.86 -17.28 7.37
C ASN A 578 5.57 -16.50 7.55
N ALA A 579 4.49 -17.16 7.96
CA ALA A 579 3.20 -16.52 8.21
C ALA A 579 2.50 -17.15 9.41
N VAL A 580 1.76 -16.33 10.16
CA VAL A 580 0.92 -16.77 11.28
C VAL A 580 -0.50 -16.28 11.07
N PHE A 581 -1.44 -17.18 11.33
CA PHE A 581 -2.86 -16.90 11.29
C PHE A 581 -3.40 -16.70 12.72
N PHE A 582 -3.96 -15.52 12.94
CA PHE A 582 -4.60 -15.15 14.21
C PHE A 582 -6.11 -14.96 14.05
N LYS A 583 -6.84 -15.27 15.11
CA LYS A 583 -8.21 -14.80 15.35
C LYS A 583 -8.15 -13.69 16.40
N LEU A 584 -8.82 -12.57 16.15
CA LEU A 584 -9.03 -11.54 17.15
C LEU A 584 -10.14 -11.99 18.09
N GLY A 585 -9.81 -12.21 19.34
CA GLY A 585 -10.75 -12.51 20.42
C GLY A 585 -10.80 -11.38 21.44
N PHE A 586 -11.68 -11.51 22.43
CA PHE A 586 -11.88 -10.50 23.47
C PHE A 586 -11.79 -11.11 24.86
N LEU A 587 -11.10 -10.39 25.74
CA LEU A 587 -10.87 -10.81 27.12
C LEU A 587 -11.90 -10.20 28.06
N ASP A 588 -12.17 -10.92 29.16
CA ASP A 588 -13.03 -10.44 30.21
C ASP A 588 -12.34 -9.30 31.01
N LYS A 589 -13.07 -8.20 31.22
CA LYS A 589 -12.57 -7.02 31.94
C LYS A 589 -11.98 -7.33 33.32
N THR A 590 -12.64 -8.21 34.08
CA THR A 590 -12.22 -8.55 35.44
C THR A 590 -10.95 -9.37 35.47
N SER A 591 -10.82 -10.32 34.56
CA SER A 591 -9.61 -11.14 34.39
C SER A 591 -8.42 -10.27 33.96
N VAL A 592 -8.69 -9.28 33.11
CA VAL A 592 -7.77 -8.25 32.63
C VAL A 592 -7.23 -7.40 33.79
N GLN A 593 -8.12 -6.85 34.62
CA GLN A 593 -7.77 -6.02 35.76
C GLN A 593 -6.94 -6.77 36.83
N LEU A 594 -7.06 -8.09 36.88
CA LEU A 594 -6.29 -8.93 37.80
C LEU A 594 -4.88 -9.30 37.29
N GLY A 595 -4.47 -8.78 36.11
CA GLY A 595 -3.13 -9.03 35.53
C GLY A 595 -2.84 -10.49 35.15
N ARG A 596 -3.87 -11.34 35.10
CA ARG A 596 -3.73 -12.79 34.90
C ARG A 596 -3.56 -13.24 33.44
N GLN A 597 -3.52 -12.30 32.50
CA GLN A 597 -3.65 -12.62 31.07
C GLN A 597 -2.46 -12.16 30.20
N LEU A 598 -1.27 -11.99 30.79
CA LEU A 598 -0.06 -11.67 30.02
C LEU A 598 0.24 -12.74 28.95
N LYS A 599 -0.13 -14.00 29.21
CA LYS A 599 0.09 -15.12 28.27
C LYS A 599 -0.62 -14.90 26.95
N GLU A 600 -1.83 -14.37 27.00
CA GLU A 600 -2.65 -14.06 25.81
C GLU A 600 -2.15 -12.82 25.08
N MET A 601 -1.37 -11.97 25.76
CA MET A 601 -0.81 -10.75 25.17
C MET A 601 0.50 -11.00 24.38
N LEU A 602 1.19 -12.11 24.61
CA LEU A 602 2.49 -12.37 23.99
C LEU A 602 2.49 -12.25 22.46
N PRO A 603 1.50 -12.76 21.71
CA PRO A 603 1.47 -12.60 20.27
C PRO A 603 1.41 -11.12 19.82
N MET A 604 0.70 -10.26 20.56
CA MET A 604 0.64 -8.83 20.25
C MET A 604 1.97 -8.13 20.56
N LEU A 605 2.61 -8.45 21.68
CA LEU A 605 3.92 -7.93 22.03
C LEU A 605 5.00 -8.38 21.02
N TRP A 606 4.91 -9.62 20.58
CA TRP A 606 5.76 -10.19 19.53
C TRP A 606 5.60 -9.43 18.19
N LEU A 607 4.38 -9.20 17.72
CA LEU A 607 4.13 -8.40 16.52
C LEU A 607 4.66 -6.96 16.67
N LYS A 608 4.45 -6.33 17.85
CA LYS A 608 4.97 -4.97 18.14
C LYS A 608 6.49 -4.91 18.13
N ALA A 609 7.16 -6.00 18.49
CA ALA A 609 8.61 -6.14 18.44
C ALA A 609 9.15 -6.38 17.02
N GLY A 610 8.27 -6.69 16.04
CA GLY A 610 8.61 -6.89 14.63
C GLY A 610 8.26 -8.27 14.08
N GLY A 611 7.71 -9.20 14.87
CA GLY A 611 7.30 -10.52 14.42
C GLY A 611 8.48 -11.45 14.06
N TRP A 612 9.57 -11.38 14.81
CA TRP A 612 10.78 -12.16 14.57
C TRP A 612 10.67 -13.57 15.12
N GLY A 613 11.20 -14.54 14.37
CA GLY A 613 11.17 -15.94 14.77
C GLY A 613 9.76 -16.51 14.88
N LYS A 614 9.61 -17.63 15.59
CA LYS A 614 8.32 -18.26 15.82
C LYS A 614 7.49 -17.48 16.84
N CYS A 615 6.19 -17.36 16.60
CA CYS A 615 5.27 -16.70 17.54
C CYS A 615 5.30 -17.42 18.91
N PRO A 616 5.59 -16.71 20.02
CA PRO A 616 5.65 -17.34 21.34
C PRO A 616 4.26 -17.77 21.80
N THR A 617 4.18 -18.97 22.37
CA THR A 617 2.96 -19.55 22.96
C THR A 617 2.93 -19.38 24.47
N ALA A 618 1.76 -19.61 25.08
CA ALA A 618 1.60 -19.57 26.53
C ALA A 618 2.51 -20.57 27.29
N GLU A 619 2.99 -21.63 26.63
CA GLU A 619 3.89 -22.62 27.18
C GLU A 619 5.24 -22.03 27.57
N VAL A 620 5.74 -21.07 26.80
CA VAL A 620 7.02 -20.37 27.08
C VAL A 620 6.99 -19.67 28.45
N VAL A 621 5.82 -19.11 28.83
CA VAL A 621 5.62 -18.50 30.15
C VAL A 621 5.58 -19.55 31.25
N SER A 622 5.02 -20.71 30.96
CA SER A 622 4.86 -21.78 31.95
C SER A 622 6.19 -22.49 32.28
N THR A 623 7.09 -22.62 31.30
CA THR A 623 8.43 -23.19 31.51
C THR A 623 9.39 -22.27 32.26
N SER A 624 9.12 -20.96 32.27
CA SER A 624 9.90 -19.96 33.00
C SER A 624 9.45 -19.76 34.46
N SER A 625 8.36 -20.43 34.90
CA SER A 625 7.78 -20.29 36.23
C SER A 625 8.23 -21.42 37.16
N THR A 626 8.62 -21.05 38.38
CA THR A 626 9.00 -22.01 39.45
C THR A 626 7.79 -22.67 40.13
N THR A 627 6.59 -22.17 39.89
CA THR A 627 5.32 -22.69 40.46
C THR A 627 4.23 -22.73 39.39
N ALA A 628 3.46 -23.80 39.36
CA ALA A 628 2.52 -24.13 38.28
C ALA A 628 1.41 -23.07 37.95
N ASN A 629 1.19 -22.07 38.83
CA ASN A 629 0.15 -21.06 38.71
C ASN A 629 0.61 -19.59 38.85
N SER A 630 1.93 -19.31 38.94
CA SER A 630 2.44 -17.93 39.05
C SER A 630 3.07 -17.49 37.72
N LEU A 631 2.94 -16.20 37.39
CA LEU A 631 3.72 -15.61 36.32
C LEU A 631 5.21 -15.52 36.75
N PRO A 632 6.16 -15.75 35.84
CA PRO A 632 7.57 -15.52 36.15
C PRO A 632 7.80 -14.01 36.37
N PRO A 633 8.84 -13.62 37.12
CA PRO A 633 9.12 -12.20 37.37
C PRO A 633 9.54 -11.45 36.09
N TYR A 634 10.09 -12.15 35.11
CA TYR A 634 10.42 -11.63 33.79
C TYR A 634 10.49 -12.74 32.74
N ILE A 635 10.49 -12.35 31.47
CA ILE A 635 10.61 -13.23 30.29
C ILE A 635 11.65 -12.64 29.36
N VAL A 636 12.58 -13.44 28.86
CA VAL A 636 13.60 -13.01 27.85
C VAL A 636 13.53 -13.98 26.67
N LEU A 637 13.24 -13.44 25.48
CA LEU A 637 13.02 -14.18 24.23
C LEU A 637 14.00 -13.69 23.14
N PRO A 638 15.24 -14.18 23.11
CA PRO A 638 16.26 -13.72 22.18
C PRO A 638 15.86 -13.98 20.70
N GLU A 639 15.30 -15.15 20.39
CA GLU A 639 14.83 -15.48 19.04
C GLU A 639 13.73 -14.55 18.55
N ASN A 640 12.94 -13.99 19.47
CA ASN A 640 11.88 -13.03 19.17
C ASN A 640 12.31 -11.57 19.34
N ARG A 641 13.56 -11.33 19.75
CA ARG A 641 14.21 -10.03 19.96
C ARG A 641 13.52 -9.13 20.97
N PHE A 642 12.78 -9.69 21.91
CA PHE A 642 12.18 -8.90 22.99
C PHE A 642 12.24 -9.57 24.36
N ALA A 643 12.05 -8.74 25.39
CA ALA A 643 11.96 -9.16 26.77
C ALA A 643 10.85 -8.42 27.50
N VAL A 644 10.29 -9.03 28.55
CA VAL A 644 9.21 -8.47 29.37
C VAL A 644 9.60 -8.54 30.85
N LEU A 645 9.66 -7.39 31.51
CA LEU A 645 9.74 -7.32 32.98
C LEU A 645 8.33 -7.29 33.56
N ILE A 646 8.01 -8.23 34.42
CA ILE A 646 6.68 -8.42 35.01
C ILE A 646 6.66 -7.87 36.45
N ASP A 647 7.72 -8.14 37.21
CA ASP A 647 7.89 -7.63 38.59
C ASP A 647 9.14 -6.75 38.65
N GLU A 648 8.96 -5.46 38.95
CA GLU A 648 10.00 -4.46 38.99
C GLU A 648 11.09 -4.74 40.07
N ASN A 649 10.78 -5.55 41.10
CA ASN A 649 11.74 -5.96 42.11
C ASN A 649 12.88 -6.81 41.53
N TYR A 650 12.67 -7.47 40.40
CA TYR A 650 13.64 -8.29 39.69
C TYR A 650 14.36 -7.54 38.57
N PHE A 651 14.28 -6.21 38.53
CA PHE A 651 14.86 -5.41 37.46
C PHE A 651 16.37 -5.67 37.28
N SER A 652 17.14 -5.77 38.36
CA SER A 652 18.60 -5.97 38.27
C SER A 652 18.96 -7.27 37.57
N GLU A 653 18.31 -8.37 37.96
CA GLU A 653 18.50 -9.69 37.35
C GLU A 653 18.00 -9.70 35.87
N PHE A 654 16.86 -9.06 35.61
CA PHE A 654 16.34 -8.87 34.26
C PHE A 654 17.32 -8.12 33.36
N ALA A 655 17.90 -7.02 33.86
CA ALA A 655 18.85 -6.21 33.10
C ALA A 655 20.13 -6.99 32.77
N GLU A 656 20.66 -7.77 33.70
CA GLU A 656 21.80 -8.68 33.47
C GLU A 656 21.48 -9.66 32.35
N LYS A 657 20.32 -10.34 32.42
CA LYS A 657 19.89 -11.32 31.41
C LYS A 657 19.69 -10.71 30.04
N VAL A 658 19.16 -9.49 29.97
CA VAL A 658 19.00 -8.77 28.72
C VAL A 658 20.33 -8.32 28.12
N HIS A 659 21.27 -7.85 28.95
CA HIS A 659 22.61 -7.48 28.48
C HIS A 659 23.44 -8.67 28.00
N GLU A 660 23.20 -9.87 28.51
CA GLU A 660 23.80 -11.10 28.01
C GLU A 660 23.31 -11.51 26.59
N LYS A 661 22.21 -10.87 26.12
CA LYS A 661 21.53 -11.21 24.86
C LYS A 661 21.44 -9.98 23.94
N PRO A 662 22.46 -9.71 23.13
CA PRO A 662 22.52 -8.53 22.24
C PRO A 662 21.43 -8.55 21.16
N GLU A 663 20.79 -9.68 20.91
CA GLU A 663 19.67 -9.83 19.98
C GLU A 663 18.41 -9.09 20.45
N ILE A 664 18.27 -8.82 21.77
CA ILE A 664 17.12 -8.13 22.34
C ILE A 664 17.11 -6.66 21.90
N GLN A 665 16.10 -6.30 21.13
CA GLN A 665 15.93 -4.94 20.60
C GLN A 665 14.74 -4.20 21.23
N THR A 666 13.83 -4.94 21.88
CA THR A 666 12.62 -4.38 22.50
C THR A 666 12.47 -4.87 23.93
N ALA A 667 12.15 -3.97 24.85
CA ALA A 667 11.79 -4.32 26.23
C ALA A 667 10.43 -3.75 26.62
N TYR A 668 9.61 -4.57 27.26
CA TYR A 668 8.35 -4.19 27.86
C TYR A 668 8.48 -4.23 29.38
N LEU A 669 8.22 -3.09 30.05
CA LEU A 669 8.38 -2.94 31.50
C LEU A 669 7.02 -2.67 32.14
N ILE A 670 6.54 -3.62 32.96
CA ILE A 670 5.31 -3.43 33.71
C ILE A 670 5.66 -2.66 34.98
N THR A 671 5.25 -1.41 35.03
CA THR A 671 5.44 -0.50 36.18
C THR A 671 4.40 0.62 36.13
N ASP A 672 3.89 1.00 37.30
CA ASP A 672 2.96 2.12 37.47
C ASP A 672 3.69 3.46 37.66
N PHE A 673 5.02 3.42 37.72
CA PHE A 673 5.82 4.57 38.14
C PHE A 673 6.68 5.13 37.03
N GLU A 674 6.28 6.27 36.44
CA GLU A 674 6.96 6.88 35.28
C GLU A 674 8.44 7.20 35.54
N LYS A 675 8.82 7.66 36.75
CA LYS A 675 10.23 7.93 37.09
C LYS A 675 11.04 6.62 37.15
N GLY A 676 10.44 5.55 37.70
CA GLY A 676 11.04 4.22 37.71
C GLY A 676 11.25 3.70 36.29
N PHE A 677 10.23 3.83 35.42
CA PHE A 677 10.34 3.47 34.02
C PHE A 677 11.52 4.17 33.32
N LYS A 678 11.64 5.51 33.48
CA LYS A 678 12.75 6.28 32.89
C LYS A 678 14.13 5.83 33.40
N ALA A 679 14.23 5.52 34.69
CA ALA A 679 15.48 5.03 35.29
C ALA A 679 15.86 3.64 34.73
N MET A 680 14.90 2.71 34.65
CA MET A 680 15.09 1.39 34.09
C MET A 680 15.44 1.43 32.60
N THR A 681 14.77 2.27 31.82
CA THR A 681 15.06 2.45 30.39
C THR A 681 16.48 2.94 30.15
N ASN A 682 16.93 3.94 30.92
CA ASN A 682 18.30 4.45 30.81
C ASN A 682 19.37 3.41 31.19
N SER A 683 19.06 2.52 32.11
CA SER A 683 19.95 1.41 32.49
C SER A 683 20.03 0.32 31.44
N LEU A 684 18.91 -0.04 30.82
CA LEU A 684 18.85 -1.12 29.81
C LEU A 684 19.57 -0.78 28.50
N LYS A 685 19.59 0.50 28.09
CA LYS A 685 20.19 0.97 26.82
C LYS A 685 19.70 0.21 25.57
N ILE A 686 18.45 -0.18 25.56
CA ILE A 686 17.81 -0.88 24.44
C ILE A 686 17.17 0.13 23.49
N ALA A 687 17.13 -0.19 22.18
CA ALA A 687 16.62 0.69 21.14
C ALA A 687 15.12 1.07 21.33
N LYS A 688 14.31 0.12 21.81
CA LYS A 688 12.85 0.32 21.99
C LYS A 688 12.45 -0.16 23.38
N THR A 689 11.94 0.74 24.21
CA THR A 689 11.38 0.43 25.54
C THR A 689 9.95 0.94 25.62
N TYR A 690 9.04 0.10 26.09
CA TYR A 690 7.63 0.42 26.26
C TYR A 690 7.23 0.23 27.72
N GLN A 691 6.59 1.23 28.30
CA GLN A 691 5.98 1.11 29.61
C GLN A 691 4.63 0.40 29.49
N LEU A 692 4.47 -0.69 30.26
CA LEU A 692 3.19 -1.33 30.48
C LEU A 692 2.82 -1.04 31.93
N TYR A 693 1.64 -0.45 32.15
CA TYR A 693 1.14 -0.17 33.49
C TYR A 693 0.59 -1.45 34.12
N ARG A 694 0.32 -1.43 35.41
CA ARG A 694 -0.41 -2.50 36.12
C ARG A 694 -1.77 -2.74 35.51
N ASP A 695 -2.42 -1.62 35.10
CA ASP A 695 -3.62 -1.62 34.27
C ASP A 695 -3.26 -1.53 32.77
N TYR A 696 -2.12 -2.17 32.39
CA TYR A 696 -1.58 -2.10 31.04
C TYR A 696 -2.59 -2.49 29.97
N LEU A 697 -3.61 -3.24 30.35
CA LEU A 697 -4.71 -3.63 29.49
C LEU A 697 -5.66 -2.47 29.15
N ASP A 698 -5.65 -1.37 29.92
CA ASP A 698 -6.38 -0.15 29.52
C ASP A 698 -5.80 0.46 28.22
N ASN A 699 -4.53 0.18 27.92
CA ASN A 699 -3.92 0.60 26.64
C ASN A 699 -4.40 -0.24 25.45
N PHE A 700 -4.97 -1.42 25.70
CA PHE A 700 -5.45 -2.34 24.68
C PHE A 700 -6.99 -2.34 24.53
N ARG A 701 -7.70 -1.50 25.29
CA ARG A 701 -9.14 -1.39 25.08
C ARG A 701 -9.46 -0.79 23.72
N ILE A 702 -10.39 -1.39 23.02
CA ILE A 702 -10.91 -0.95 21.72
C ILE A 702 -12.42 -0.76 21.77
N ASN A 703 -13.05 -0.45 20.63
CA ASN A 703 -14.49 -0.20 20.48
C ASN A 703 -14.97 1.15 21.05
N VAL A 704 -14.06 2.02 21.45
CA VAL A 704 -14.35 3.39 21.86
C VAL A 704 -13.86 4.38 20.80
N GLU A 705 -14.58 5.47 20.59
CA GLU A 705 -14.07 6.58 19.76
C GLU A 705 -12.93 7.27 20.49
N ARG A 706 -11.79 7.45 19.82
CA ARG A 706 -10.59 8.12 20.34
C ARG A 706 -10.30 9.37 19.53
#